data_3828525659e8de6b0e316f9ed32c4048
#
_entry.id   3828525659e8de6b0e316f9ed32c4048
#
_cell.length_a   1.000
_cell.length_b   1.000
_cell.length_c   1.000
_cell.angle_alpha   90.00
_cell.angle_beta   90.00
_cell.angle_gamma   90.00
#
_symmetry.space_group_name_H-M   'P 1'
#
loop_
_entity.id
_entity.type
_entity.pdbx_description
1 polymer ?
#
loop_
_entity_poly.entity_id
_entity_poly.type
_entity_poly.pdbx_seq_one_letter_code
_entity_poly.pdbx_strand_id
1 'polypeptide(L)'
;YEDTEHMVYAWAATGEKNVSIQAIYNQVFSGSLYHGKEKTVDLPSGASSGTLLNRLLMKENPVAGTVTIRLTKEENGVTFYQDYVTRFDRTLTLKDMTAQCDGAAAALEKEDGTKGFTPGVKTYSVTVSMAAQNLELFLSRYEENACYGEEDVGYRIRVDGTDVTAEGGVVIPLDGTINTQTVTVTVENNKAPDGTGTYTLNILKSPPVEVTFETEPVDALLHLRDVLTGVQQLPDNAGNYLLCEGSSYSYALTKYGYEAVSGTLTVTRDDAGALVISNGTETYPVTETEGGGAVTIVWTLNPAASNPAIDPYIPAQWADFRGSSTNNGVTDVLLPTAAQDGTLYWANQLGVGFDSDAVGSPILVDGDIITYAGDKIYRVDTVSGEVKVKANMDHKSSFSITPPVYADGMVFVALSGGTVQAFNAATLESLWIYTDKLGGQPNCPLKVKNGYLYTGFWNSETGNANFVCLSITDEDPAQSKESKCASWYYTSKGGFYWAGAYVADDFLLVGTDDGGNGYTSQTSRLLLLNPATGELLDSWDGLNADIRSTVVYDAGTDAYYFTSKGGTFYSVQVTGDRKLTNKWSVNLANGVGGVPMSTSTPVVYNGRAYIGVSGAGQFTPYSGHNITVIDVGARRIAYRVETQGYPQTSGLLTTAYEQESGCVYVYFFDNMTPGKLRVLRDRAGQTTPDYVTTEGGRTTAYALFTPTGDQAQYAICSPIADEYGTVYFKNDSARLMAYGSAIERLEITQQPAKTAYAEGETFDPAGMVVTAVYANGKTRDVTAYVTYKTDPLDGGDGEFAISFPYVMYHNEENGTEMTSGVETMVPAVTLNLTVGDGLLGDVNGDGKVDQADAQMILDYEAKRLDTELSLKAADVSGDGVIDSSDAVLILQYAAGTLKEFPAAAPKETEDSGSTDQIAVGDTGLPKE
;
A
#
# COMPACT_ATOMS: atom_id res chain seq x y z
N TYR A 1 40.02 -16.48 -12.91
CA TYR A 1 40.74 -16.08 -14.12
C TYR A 1 39.72 -15.93 -15.22
N GLU A 2 39.30 -14.72 -15.47
CA GLU A 2 38.76 -14.42 -16.77
C GLU A 2 39.92 -14.55 -17.73
N ASP A 3 39.84 -15.43 -18.68
CA ASP A 3 40.80 -15.64 -19.74
C ASP A 3 40.67 -14.50 -20.75
N THR A 4 40.89 -13.31 -20.24
CA THR A 4 40.88 -12.10 -21.02
C THR A 4 42.27 -11.85 -21.51
N GLU A 5 42.39 -11.55 -22.76
CA GLU A 5 43.60 -11.04 -23.35
C GLU A 5 44.02 -9.75 -22.62
N HIS A 6 45.03 -9.83 -21.76
CA HIS A 6 45.55 -8.64 -21.10
C HIS A 6 46.36 -7.84 -22.14
N MET A 7 45.81 -6.70 -22.52
CA MET A 7 46.47 -5.78 -23.43
C MET A 7 47.32 -4.80 -22.67
N VAL A 8 48.60 -4.72 -23.00
CA VAL A 8 49.48 -3.69 -22.47
C VAL A 8 49.57 -2.55 -23.46
N TYR A 9 49.14 -1.38 -23.02
CA TYR A 9 49.27 -0.14 -23.79
C TYR A 9 50.43 0.64 -23.29
N ALA A 10 51.28 1.08 -24.18
CA ALA A 10 52.38 2.01 -23.89
C ALA A 10 52.44 3.08 -24.98
N TRP A 11 52.59 4.35 -24.58
CA TRP A 11 52.81 5.45 -25.49
C TRP A 11 53.81 6.42 -24.94
N ALA A 12 54.60 7.04 -25.80
CA ALA A 12 55.48 8.13 -25.44
C ALA A 12 54.67 9.45 -25.34
N ALA A 13 55.13 10.37 -24.49
CA ALA A 13 54.52 11.69 -24.40
C ALA A 13 54.55 12.40 -25.77
N THR A 14 53.46 13.11 -26.12
CA THR A 14 53.32 13.81 -27.40
C THR A 14 54.43 14.88 -27.58
N GLY A 15 55.16 14.75 -28.68
CA GLY A 15 56.24 15.69 -29.01
C GLY A 15 57.65 15.14 -28.87
N GLU A 16 57.87 14.01 -28.18
CA GLU A 16 59.18 13.34 -28.11
C GLU A 16 59.48 12.62 -29.43
N LYS A 17 60.65 12.91 -30.01
CA LYS A 17 61.12 12.23 -31.23
C LYS A 17 62.22 11.19 -30.84
N ASN A 18 62.33 10.14 -31.64
CA ASN A 18 63.32 9.08 -31.44
C ASN A 18 63.18 8.30 -30.12
N VAL A 19 61.98 8.04 -29.70
CA VAL A 19 61.70 7.14 -28.55
C VAL A 19 61.21 5.80 -29.11
N SER A 20 61.87 4.72 -28.73
CA SER A 20 61.37 3.35 -28.91
C SER A 20 60.78 2.81 -27.65
N ILE A 21 59.75 1.98 -27.80
CA ILE A 21 59.08 1.33 -26.69
C ILE A 21 59.22 -0.17 -26.86
N GLN A 22 59.74 -0.81 -25.84
CA GLN A 22 59.90 -2.27 -25.83
C GLN A 22 59.21 -2.89 -24.63
N ALA A 23 58.50 -4.02 -24.82
CA ALA A 23 58.04 -4.86 -23.73
C ALA A 23 59.04 -6.00 -23.56
N ILE A 24 59.67 -6.05 -22.43
CA ILE A 24 60.64 -7.07 -22.04
C ILE A 24 59.97 -7.89 -20.93
N TYR A 25 59.76 -9.17 -21.14
CA TYR A 25 59.19 -10.03 -20.12
C TYR A 25 60.09 -11.18 -19.77
N ASN A 26 60.27 -11.33 -18.48
CA ASN A 26 60.96 -12.44 -17.88
C ASN A 26 59.93 -13.34 -17.19
N GLN A 27 59.93 -14.60 -17.55
CA GLN A 27 58.94 -15.60 -17.11
C GLN A 27 59.62 -16.77 -16.45
N VAL A 28 59.04 -17.25 -15.37
CA VAL A 28 59.39 -18.51 -14.75
C VAL A 28 58.31 -19.52 -15.15
N PHE A 29 58.61 -20.46 -16.00
CA PHE A 29 57.74 -21.54 -16.42
C PHE A 29 58.13 -22.86 -15.78
N SER A 30 57.24 -23.59 -15.22
CA SER A 30 57.43 -24.96 -14.78
C SER A 30 57.35 -25.90 -15.97
N GLY A 31 58.45 -26.50 -16.36
CA GLY A 31 58.49 -27.60 -17.37
C GLY A 31 58.41 -27.18 -18.84
N SER A 32 58.55 -25.89 -19.20
CA SER A 32 58.45 -25.43 -20.59
C SER A 32 59.81 -25.01 -21.19
N LEU A 33 59.85 -24.95 -22.53
CA LEU A 33 61.01 -24.52 -23.34
C LEU A 33 61.46 -23.07 -23.07
N TYR A 34 60.71 -22.29 -22.35
CA TYR A 34 60.94 -20.87 -22.11
C TYR A 34 61.38 -20.57 -20.67
N HIS A 35 61.58 -21.56 -19.85
CA HIS A 35 62.00 -21.39 -18.48
C HIS A 35 63.27 -20.51 -18.37
N GLY A 36 63.15 -19.37 -17.70
CA GLY A 36 64.26 -18.42 -17.48
C GLY A 36 64.69 -17.62 -18.73
N LYS A 37 63.95 -17.62 -19.85
CA LYS A 37 64.29 -16.84 -21.06
C LYS A 37 63.59 -15.51 -21.07
N GLU A 38 64.38 -14.49 -21.36
CA GLU A 38 63.89 -13.15 -21.62
C GLU A 38 63.40 -13.01 -23.07
N LYS A 39 62.27 -12.39 -23.29
CA LYS A 39 61.71 -12.08 -24.59
C LYS A 39 61.41 -10.60 -24.71
N THR A 40 61.80 -10.00 -25.83
CA THR A 40 61.56 -8.58 -26.13
C THR A 40 60.64 -8.46 -27.33
N VAL A 41 59.66 -7.58 -27.21
CA VAL A 41 58.74 -7.22 -28.27
C VAL A 41 58.75 -5.71 -28.44
N ASP A 42 58.98 -5.21 -29.65
CA ASP A 42 58.85 -3.79 -29.97
C ASP A 42 57.39 -3.38 -30.00
N LEU A 43 57.06 -2.32 -29.31
CA LEU A 43 55.74 -1.73 -29.31
C LEU A 43 55.74 -0.48 -30.18
N PRO A 44 54.66 -0.20 -30.92
CA PRO A 44 54.55 0.99 -31.76
C PRO A 44 54.57 2.26 -30.88
N SER A 45 55.41 3.21 -31.24
CA SER A 45 55.45 4.50 -30.53
C SER A 45 54.31 5.43 -30.98
N GLY A 46 53.69 6.12 -30.03
CA GLY A 46 52.76 7.22 -30.28
C GLY A 46 51.37 6.81 -30.75
N ALA A 47 51.02 5.53 -30.72
CA ALA A 47 49.74 5.06 -31.09
C ALA A 47 48.90 4.53 -29.91
N SER A 48 47.63 4.68 -29.98
CA SER A 48 46.66 4.08 -29.12
C SER A 48 46.43 2.55 -29.40
N SER A 49 47.46 1.87 -29.96
CA SER A 49 47.38 0.46 -30.29
C SER A 49 48.02 -0.40 -29.19
N GLY A 50 47.25 -1.20 -28.54
CA GLY A 50 47.73 -2.23 -27.60
C GLY A 50 48.36 -3.40 -28.37
N THR A 51 49.46 -3.94 -27.82
CA THR A 51 50.02 -5.19 -28.31
C THR A 51 49.65 -6.32 -27.34
N LEU A 52 49.15 -7.40 -27.93
CA LEU A 52 48.69 -8.56 -27.19
C LEU A 52 49.88 -9.34 -26.60
N LEU A 53 50.26 -9.03 -25.40
CA LEU A 53 51.40 -9.68 -24.72
C LEU A 53 50.98 -11.00 -24.03
N ASN A 54 49.75 -11.11 -23.59
CA ASN A 54 49.34 -12.21 -22.73
C ASN A 54 49.12 -13.54 -23.43
N ARG A 55 48.83 -13.56 -24.72
CA ARG A 55 48.57 -14.80 -25.47
C ARG A 55 49.75 -15.75 -25.45
N LEU A 56 50.97 -15.23 -25.29
CA LEU A 56 52.21 -16.01 -25.11
C LEU A 56 52.45 -16.44 -23.68
N LEU A 57 51.99 -15.65 -22.72
CA LEU A 57 52.19 -15.87 -21.29
C LEU A 57 51.20 -16.91 -20.74
N MET A 58 49.97 -16.91 -21.22
CA MET A 58 48.93 -17.80 -20.68
C MET A 58 48.95 -19.21 -21.28
N LYS A 59 49.28 -19.34 -22.56
CA LYS A 59 49.38 -20.66 -23.18
C LYS A 59 50.47 -21.60 -22.64
N GLU A 60 51.45 -21.03 -21.97
CA GLU A 60 52.65 -21.81 -21.52
C GLU A 60 52.74 -21.87 -19.99
N ASN A 61 51.65 -21.63 -19.28
CA ASN A 61 51.50 -21.78 -17.83
C ASN A 61 52.61 -21.17 -16.95
N PRO A 62 52.98 -19.87 -17.06
CA PRO A 62 53.89 -19.28 -16.11
C PRO A 62 53.25 -19.16 -14.73
N VAL A 63 53.98 -19.47 -13.67
CA VAL A 63 53.53 -19.30 -12.28
C VAL A 63 53.69 -17.85 -11.84
N ALA A 64 54.82 -17.25 -12.19
CA ALA A 64 55.08 -15.82 -11.94
C ALA A 64 56.00 -15.25 -13.02
N GLY A 65 55.97 -13.95 -13.18
CA GLY A 65 56.83 -13.26 -14.13
C GLY A 65 56.82 -11.75 -13.98
N THR A 66 57.60 -11.09 -14.81
CA THR A 66 57.65 -9.63 -14.92
C THR A 66 57.46 -9.21 -16.35
N VAL A 67 56.77 -8.11 -16.53
CA VAL A 67 56.71 -7.38 -17.78
C VAL A 67 57.37 -6.01 -17.51
N THR A 68 58.43 -5.74 -18.23
CA THR A 68 59.12 -4.45 -18.16
C THR A 68 58.80 -3.68 -19.45
N ILE A 69 58.18 -2.54 -19.33
CA ILE A 69 58.03 -1.60 -20.45
C ILE A 69 59.25 -0.66 -20.41
N ARG A 70 60.12 -0.80 -21.40
CA ARG A 70 61.30 0.06 -21.54
C ARG A 70 61.08 1.16 -22.60
N LEU A 71 61.16 2.37 -22.17
CA LEU A 71 61.26 3.52 -23.06
C LEU A 71 62.72 3.82 -23.29
N THR A 72 63.13 3.86 -24.57
CA THR A 72 64.51 4.18 -24.92
C THR A 72 64.55 5.40 -25.82
N LYS A 73 65.41 6.38 -25.51
CA LYS A 73 65.65 7.57 -26.30
C LYS A 73 67.13 7.67 -26.65
N GLU A 74 67.49 7.90 -27.92
CA GLU A 74 68.85 8.21 -28.32
C GLU A 74 68.98 9.71 -28.55
N GLU A 75 69.93 10.33 -27.86
CA GLU A 75 70.21 11.75 -27.99
C GLU A 75 71.75 11.98 -27.98
N ASN A 76 72.30 12.60 -29.04
CA ASN A 76 73.71 12.88 -29.20
C ASN A 76 74.68 11.66 -29.07
N GLY A 77 74.20 10.47 -29.53
CA GLY A 77 75.00 9.26 -29.45
C GLY A 77 74.98 8.58 -28.09
N VAL A 78 74.15 9.10 -27.17
CA VAL A 78 73.93 8.46 -25.83
C VAL A 78 72.55 7.92 -25.76
N THR A 79 72.43 6.65 -25.31
CA THR A 79 71.17 5.95 -25.11
C THR A 79 70.69 6.14 -23.66
N PHE A 80 69.53 6.73 -23.48
CA PHE A 80 68.80 6.82 -22.21
C PHE A 80 67.67 5.82 -22.20
N TYR A 81 67.40 5.19 -21.06
CA TYR A 81 66.21 4.34 -20.90
C TYR A 81 65.56 4.53 -19.55
N GLN A 82 64.27 4.25 -19.52
CA GLN A 82 63.41 4.22 -18.32
C GLN A 82 62.60 2.95 -18.36
N ASP A 83 62.66 2.18 -17.27
CA ASP A 83 61.94 0.96 -17.11
C ASP A 83 60.76 1.13 -16.16
N TYR A 84 59.57 0.60 -16.58
CA TYR A 84 58.36 0.42 -15.77
C TYR A 84 58.12 -1.09 -15.64
N VAL A 85 58.27 -1.59 -14.42
CA VAL A 85 58.22 -3.03 -14.17
C VAL A 85 56.90 -3.38 -13.50
N THR A 86 56.12 -4.24 -14.15
CA THR A 86 54.91 -4.87 -13.59
C THR A 86 55.19 -6.33 -13.31
N ARG A 87 54.86 -6.77 -12.13
CA ARG A 87 54.91 -8.18 -11.75
C ARG A 87 53.52 -8.78 -11.85
N PHE A 88 53.46 -10.03 -12.32
CA PHE A 88 52.26 -10.82 -12.31
C PHE A 88 52.52 -12.16 -11.59
N ASP A 89 51.52 -12.64 -10.91
CA ASP A 89 51.50 -13.92 -10.22
C ASP A 89 50.26 -14.68 -10.64
N ARG A 90 50.43 -15.93 -10.99
CA ARG A 90 49.39 -16.83 -11.45
C ARG A 90 48.94 -17.82 -10.38
N THR A 91 49.23 -17.55 -9.14
CA THR A 91 48.67 -18.31 -8.03
C THR A 91 47.13 -18.28 -8.11
N LEU A 92 46.54 -19.46 -8.12
CA LEU A 92 45.11 -19.60 -8.18
C LEU A 92 44.45 -18.98 -6.96
N THR A 93 43.32 -18.28 -7.18
CA THR A 93 42.58 -17.64 -6.10
C THR A 93 41.11 -18.07 -6.14
N LEU A 94 40.42 -18.03 -5.00
CA LEU A 94 38.98 -18.08 -4.92
C LEU A 94 38.39 -16.80 -5.48
N LYS A 95 37.23 -16.90 -6.09
CA LYS A 95 36.41 -15.75 -6.46
C LYS A 95 35.77 -15.13 -5.22
N ASP A 96 35.22 -15.96 -4.34
CA ASP A 96 34.63 -15.55 -3.09
C ASP A 96 34.73 -16.65 -2.01
N MET A 97 34.74 -16.23 -0.75
CA MET A 97 34.67 -17.07 0.43
C MET A 97 33.80 -16.36 1.47
N THR A 98 32.76 -17.05 1.90
CA THR A 98 31.92 -16.61 3.01
C THR A 98 31.77 -17.72 4.03
N ALA A 99 31.48 -17.38 5.27
CA ALA A 99 31.32 -18.33 6.35
C ALA A 99 29.98 -18.12 7.07
N GLN A 100 29.39 -19.22 7.51
CA GLN A 100 28.23 -19.22 8.41
C GLN A 100 28.55 -20.11 9.61
N CYS A 101 28.10 -19.69 10.78
CA CYS A 101 28.24 -20.47 12.01
C CYS A 101 26.83 -20.79 12.52
N ASP A 102 26.50 -22.10 12.62
CA ASP A 102 25.17 -22.56 13.02
C ASP A 102 24.01 -21.86 12.28
N GLY A 103 24.20 -21.63 10.97
CA GLY A 103 23.26 -20.97 10.09
C GLY A 103 23.30 -19.43 10.10
N ALA A 104 24.10 -18.81 10.97
CA ALA A 104 24.31 -17.36 11.01
C ALA A 104 25.62 -16.99 10.29
N ALA A 105 25.61 -15.91 9.48
CA ALA A 105 26.82 -15.48 8.79
C ALA A 105 27.93 -15.09 9.78
N ALA A 106 29.12 -15.59 9.54
CA ALA A 106 30.32 -15.33 10.34
C ALA A 106 31.31 -14.48 9.52
N ALA A 107 31.78 -13.38 10.10
CA ALA A 107 32.64 -12.46 9.39
C ALA A 107 34.08 -12.99 9.27
N LEU A 108 34.60 -12.98 8.04
CA LEU A 108 35.99 -13.18 7.78
C LEU A 108 36.77 -11.87 8.05
N GLU A 109 37.77 -11.91 8.91
CA GLU A 109 38.60 -10.77 9.25
C GLU A 109 40.04 -10.98 8.74
N LYS A 110 40.61 -9.94 8.12
CA LYS A 110 42.01 -9.94 7.65
C LYS A 110 42.97 -9.52 8.78
N GLU A 111 44.27 -9.75 8.59
CA GLU A 111 45.30 -9.36 9.57
C GLU A 111 45.31 -7.87 9.91
N ASP A 112 44.78 -7.00 9.03
CA ASP A 112 44.68 -5.57 9.24
C ASP A 112 43.37 -5.14 9.96
N GLY A 113 42.56 -6.10 10.40
CA GLY A 113 41.27 -5.89 11.06
C GLY A 113 40.13 -5.56 10.11
N THR A 114 40.36 -5.46 8.79
CA THR A 114 39.29 -5.26 7.84
C THR A 114 38.48 -6.54 7.58
N LYS A 115 37.17 -6.41 7.46
CA LYS A 115 36.27 -7.56 7.30
C LYS A 115 35.93 -7.82 5.83
N GLY A 116 35.60 -9.07 5.53
CA GLY A 116 35.19 -9.54 4.21
C GLY A 116 36.36 -10.16 3.40
N PHE A 117 35.97 -10.95 2.39
CA PHE A 117 36.91 -11.67 1.56
C PHE A 117 37.58 -10.76 0.51
N THR A 118 38.87 -11.01 0.24
CA THR A 118 39.64 -10.40 -0.86
C THR A 118 40.55 -11.47 -1.47
N PRO A 119 40.47 -11.80 -2.76
CA PRO A 119 41.18 -12.94 -3.38
C PRO A 119 42.68 -12.95 -3.16
N GLY A 120 43.34 -11.80 -3.04
CA GLY A 120 44.78 -11.66 -2.83
C GLY A 120 45.24 -11.88 -1.40
N VAL A 121 44.35 -11.78 -0.42
CA VAL A 121 44.66 -12.00 0.99
C VAL A 121 44.58 -13.49 1.28
N LYS A 122 45.58 -14.05 1.95
CA LYS A 122 45.72 -15.50 2.15
C LYS A 122 45.42 -15.97 3.56
N THR A 123 45.39 -15.11 4.53
CA THR A 123 45.10 -15.41 5.93
C THR A 123 43.86 -14.65 6.40
N TYR A 124 42.95 -15.37 7.00
CA TYR A 124 41.72 -14.85 7.59
C TYR A 124 41.57 -15.41 9.00
N SER A 125 40.90 -14.66 9.84
CA SER A 125 40.33 -15.16 11.07
C SER A 125 38.82 -15.05 11.05
N VAL A 126 38.15 -15.92 11.76
CA VAL A 126 36.70 -15.83 12.04
C VAL A 126 36.48 -16.09 13.52
N THR A 127 35.81 -15.20 14.20
CA THR A 127 35.46 -15.38 15.61
C THR A 127 34.07 -16.00 15.69
N VAL A 128 33.95 -17.11 16.40
CA VAL A 128 32.71 -17.84 16.63
C VAL A 128 32.49 -18.07 18.11
N SER A 129 31.21 -18.29 18.49
CA SER A 129 30.91 -18.67 19.86
C SER A 129 31.58 -19.97 20.27
N MET A 130 31.95 -20.08 21.54
CA MET A 130 32.45 -21.32 22.11
C MET A 130 31.45 -22.46 22.07
N ALA A 131 30.13 -22.11 22.08
CA ALA A 131 29.02 -23.05 21.98
C ALA A 131 28.75 -23.52 20.53
N ALA A 132 29.40 -22.91 19.55
CA ALA A 132 29.16 -23.21 18.14
C ALA A 132 29.61 -24.64 17.81
N GLN A 133 28.77 -25.36 17.08
CA GLN A 133 29.01 -26.76 16.71
C GLN A 133 29.62 -26.90 15.31
N ASN A 134 29.28 -26.02 14.38
CA ASN A 134 29.69 -26.09 12.99
C ASN A 134 30.00 -24.72 12.42
N LEU A 135 31.04 -24.67 11.57
CA LEU A 135 31.27 -23.55 10.65
C LEU A 135 31.03 -24.06 9.23
N GLU A 136 30.19 -23.40 8.48
CA GLU A 136 29.94 -23.70 7.07
C GLU A 136 30.70 -22.70 6.20
N LEU A 137 31.55 -23.16 5.30
CA LEU A 137 32.27 -22.34 4.34
C LEU A 137 31.61 -22.46 2.97
N PHE A 138 31.22 -21.33 2.39
CA PHE A 138 30.74 -21.23 1.01
C PHE A 138 31.89 -20.69 0.16
N LEU A 139 32.35 -21.51 -0.76
CA LEU A 139 33.53 -21.26 -1.58
C LEU A 139 33.10 -21.15 -3.04
N SER A 140 33.43 -20.06 -3.71
CA SER A 140 33.19 -19.95 -5.14
C SER A 140 34.48 -19.80 -5.93
N ARG A 141 34.51 -20.40 -7.11
CA ARG A 141 35.58 -20.30 -8.08
C ARG A 141 35.17 -19.35 -9.21
N TYR A 142 36.10 -18.83 -9.94
CA TYR A 142 35.84 -18.19 -11.22
C TYR A 142 35.33 -19.23 -12.21
N GLU A 143 34.30 -18.88 -12.95
CA GLU A 143 33.78 -19.75 -14.01
C GLU A 143 34.85 -19.96 -15.08
N GLU A 144 34.97 -21.19 -15.56
CA GLU A 144 35.85 -21.47 -16.67
C GLU A 144 35.31 -20.80 -17.93
N ASN A 145 36.16 -20.02 -18.59
CA ASN A 145 35.76 -19.38 -19.83
C ASN A 145 35.59 -20.48 -20.92
N ALA A 146 34.38 -20.58 -21.46
CA ALA A 146 34.02 -21.46 -22.55
C ALA A 146 34.80 -21.21 -23.88
N CYS A 147 35.80 -20.31 -23.87
CA CYS A 147 36.56 -19.90 -25.05
C CYS A 147 37.47 -20.98 -25.61
N TYR A 148 37.69 -22.09 -24.98
CA TYR A 148 38.61 -23.11 -25.43
C TYR A 148 38.02 -24.50 -25.75
N GLY A 149 36.73 -24.68 -25.64
CA GLY A 149 36.04 -25.89 -26.15
C GLY A 149 36.59 -27.24 -25.65
N GLU A 150 37.31 -27.27 -24.56
CA GLU A 150 37.92 -28.48 -23.98
C GLU A 150 37.36 -28.78 -22.57
N GLU A 151 37.13 -30.07 -22.40
CA GLU A 151 36.60 -30.67 -21.19
C GLU A 151 37.40 -30.29 -19.93
N ASP A 152 36.71 -30.23 -18.83
CA ASP A 152 37.13 -30.09 -17.42
C ASP A 152 38.63 -29.86 -17.20
N VAL A 153 39.03 -28.61 -17.07
CA VAL A 153 40.42 -28.22 -16.84
C VAL A 153 40.98 -28.63 -15.49
N GLY A 154 40.24 -29.45 -14.70
CA GLY A 154 40.70 -30.02 -13.45
C GLY A 154 40.90 -29.03 -12.31
N TYR A 155 40.09 -27.94 -12.31
CA TYR A 155 40.05 -26.95 -11.24
C TYR A 155 39.39 -27.56 -9.98
N ARG A 156 40.08 -27.60 -8.88
CA ARG A 156 39.59 -28.19 -7.62
C ARG A 156 39.75 -27.22 -6.47
N ILE A 157 38.79 -27.24 -5.57
CA ILE A 157 38.89 -26.61 -4.27
C ILE A 157 38.92 -27.72 -3.23
N ARG A 158 39.85 -27.64 -2.28
CA ARG A 158 39.89 -28.55 -1.14
C ARG A 158 39.88 -27.79 0.16
N VAL A 159 39.18 -28.36 1.13
CA VAL A 159 39.23 -27.93 2.53
C VAL A 159 39.85 -29.04 3.35
N ASP A 160 40.98 -28.75 3.99
CA ASP A 160 41.82 -29.73 4.74
C ASP A 160 42.09 -31.01 3.94
N GLY A 161 42.38 -30.87 2.63
CA GLY A 161 42.67 -31.97 1.71
C GLY A 161 41.45 -32.72 1.15
N THR A 162 40.25 -32.40 1.57
CA THR A 162 38.99 -32.99 1.06
C THR A 162 38.45 -32.17 -0.09
N ASP A 163 38.12 -32.80 -1.24
CA ASP A 163 37.56 -32.13 -2.42
C ASP A 163 36.17 -31.57 -2.11
N VAL A 164 35.94 -30.30 -2.51
CA VAL A 164 34.67 -29.60 -2.41
C VAL A 164 33.98 -29.64 -3.75
N THR A 165 32.78 -30.20 -3.80
CA THR A 165 31.92 -30.12 -4.99
C THR A 165 31.37 -28.70 -5.20
N ALA A 166 31.27 -28.26 -6.42
CA ALA A 166 31.17 -26.86 -6.85
C ALA A 166 29.94 -26.04 -6.37
N GLU A 167 28.98 -26.60 -5.67
CA GLU A 167 27.72 -25.94 -5.32
C GLU A 167 27.22 -26.28 -3.90
N GLY A 168 28.04 -26.17 -2.90
CA GLY A 168 27.58 -26.41 -1.52
C GLY A 168 28.50 -25.84 -0.46
N GLY A 169 27.96 -25.53 0.69
CA GLY A 169 28.74 -25.19 1.87
C GLY A 169 29.53 -26.41 2.36
N VAL A 170 30.76 -26.20 2.80
CA VAL A 170 31.55 -27.24 3.48
C VAL A 170 31.37 -27.06 4.97
N VAL A 171 30.84 -28.10 5.62
CA VAL A 171 30.65 -28.08 7.07
C VAL A 171 31.95 -28.48 7.75
N ILE A 172 32.47 -27.60 8.58
CA ILE A 172 33.64 -27.82 9.43
C ILE A 172 33.14 -28.04 10.86
N PRO A 173 33.25 -29.22 11.39
CA PRO A 173 32.94 -29.47 12.80
C PRO A 173 33.87 -28.66 13.71
N LEU A 174 33.30 -27.99 14.69
CA LEU A 174 34.04 -27.18 15.65
C LEU A 174 34.31 -28.01 16.92
N ASP A 175 35.58 -28.09 17.31
CA ASP A 175 35.98 -28.75 18.55
C ASP A 175 35.70 -27.86 19.76
N GLY A 176 34.74 -28.22 20.59
CA GLY A 176 34.33 -27.48 21.77
C GLY A 176 35.41 -27.35 22.86
N THR A 177 36.55 -28.03 22.73
CA THR A 177 37.62 -28.07 23.73
C THR A 177 38.83 -27.18 23.41
N ILE A 178 38.87 -26.64 22.16
CA ILE A 178 40.03 -25.84 21.70
C ILE A 178 39.60 -24.41 21.36
N ASN A 179 40.41 -23.44 21.76
CA ASN A 179 40.13 -22.01 21.53
C ASN A 179 40.44 -21.53 20.11
N THR A 180 41.26 -22.27 19.38
CA THR A 180 41.66 -21.90 18.00
C THR A 180 41.74 -23.14 17.15
N GLN A 181 41.02 -23.16 16.04
CA GLN A 181 41.09 -24.23 15.03
C GLN A 181 41.52 -23.58 13.70
N THR A 182 42.46 -24.25 13.01
CA THR A 182 42.93 -23.73 11.71
C THR A 182 42.44 -24.63 10.59
N VAL A 183 41.94 -24.03 9.54
CA VAL A 183 41.46 -24.72 8.34
C VAL A 183 42.24 -24.22 7.14
N THR A 184 42.65 -25.13 6.28
CA THR A 184 43.40 -24.83 5.04
C THR A 184 42.46 -25.02 3.84
N VAL A 185 42.30 -23.98 3.05
CA VAL A 185 41.57 -24.02 1.78
C VAL A 185 42.60 -23.92 0.64
N THR A 186 42.62 -24.93 -0.24
CA THR A 186 43.52 -24.94 -1.41
C THR A 186 42.70 -24.86 -2.71
N VAL A 187 43.24 -24.13 -3.65
CA VAL A 187 42.71 -24.02 -5.01
C VAL A 187 43.78 -24.58 -5.95
N GLU A 188 43.48 -25.68 -6.60
CA GLU A 188 44.41 -26.44 -7.42
C GLU A 188 43.90 -26.54 -8.88
N ASN A 189 44.85 -26.66 -9.79
CA ASN A 189 44.54 -27.04 -11.18
C ASN A 189 45.52 -28.11 -11.63
N ASN A 190 45.06 -29.27 -12.09
CA ASN A 190 45.88 -30.38 -12.53
C ASN A 190 46.84 -30.01 -13.68
N LYS A 191 46.51 -28.98 -14.47
CA LYS A 191 47.34 -28.49 -15.58
C LYS A 191 48.35 -27.42 -15.14
N ALA A 192 48.26 -26.91 -13.92
CA ALA A 192 49.16 -25.91 -13.35
C ALA A 192 49.41 -26.19 -11.85
N PRO A 193 50.02 -27.31 -11.49
CA PRO A 193 50.18 -27.73 -10.10
C PRO A 193 51.04 -26.76 -9.27
N ASP A 194 51.94 -26.02 -9.92
CA ASP A 194 52.79 -25.03 -9.24
C ASP A 194 52.04 -23.72 -8.95
N GLY A 195 50.81 -23.56 -9.46
CA GLY A 195 49.98 -22.39 -9.23
C GLY A 195 48.99 -22.55 -8.08
N THR A 196 49.13 -23.59 -7.25
CA THR A 196 48.21 -23.82 -6.12
C THR A 196 48.12 -22.60 -5.21
N GLY A 197 46.88 -22.14 -5.03
CA GLY A 197 46.58 -21.07 -4.08
C GLY A 197 46.16 -21.65 -2.74
N THR A 198 46.75 -21.17 -1.67
CA THR A 198 46.42 -21.61 -0.32
C THR A 198 45.91 -20.45 0.52
N TYR A 199 44.80 -20.69 1.21
CA TYR A 199 44.24 -19.80 2.21
C TYR A 199 44.23 -20.48 3.56
N THR A 200 44.56 -19.73 4.59
CA THR A 200 44.51 -20.18 5.99
C THR A 200 43.34 -19.44 6.68
N LEU A 201 42.43 -20.17 7.26
CA LEU A 201 41.35 -19.67 8.07
C LEU A 201 41.58 -20.08 9.53
N ASN A 202 41.83 -19.12 10.40
CA ASN A 202 41.91 -19.30 11.84
C ASN A 202 40.56 -19.09 12.48
N ILE A 203 39.95 -20.13 13.00
CA ILE A 203 38.69 -20.08 13.71
C ILE A 203 39.00 -19.82 15.19
N LEU A 204 38.67 -18.62 15.65
CA LEU A 204 38.87 -18.20 17.04
C LEU A 204 37.55 -18.38 17.78
N LYS A 205 37.59 -19.13 18.85
CA LYS A 205 36.40 -19.33 19.68
C LYS A 205 36.39 -18.35 20.83
N SER A 206 35.40 -17.51 20.83
CA SER A 206 35.14 -16.60 21.95
C SER A 206 33.95 -17.13 22.75
N PRO A 207 34.05 -17.18 24.07
CA PRO A 207 32.89 -17.49 24.88
C PRO A 207 31.77 -16.49 24.59
N PRO A 208 30.52 -16.97 24.41
CA PRO A 208 29.40 -16.06 24.20
C PRO A 208 29.14 -15.22 25.45
N VAL A 209 28.69 -14.00 25.26
CA VAL A 209 28.10 -13.19 26.34
C VAL A 209 26.61 -13.48 26.35
N GLU A 210 26.15 -14.05 27.43
CA GLU A 210 24.73 -14.25 27.69
C GLU A 210 24.10 -12.93 28.18
N VAL A 211 23.23 -12.34 27.36
CA VAL A 211 22.61 -11.04 27.62
C VAL A 211 21.12 -11.21 27.90
N THR A 212 20.73 -10.89 29.12
CA THR A 212 19.33 -10.78 29.49
C THR A 212 18.88 -9.34 29.32
N PHE A 213 17.87 -9.09 28.49
CA PHE A 213 17.26 -7.78 28.40
C PHE A 213 15.98 -7.75 29.23
N GLU A 214 15.95 -6.89 30.22
CA GLU A 214 14.76 -6.55 30.98
C GLU A 214 14.22 -5.23 30.44
N THR A 215 12.95 -5.21 30.06
CA THR A 215 12.31 -4.00 29.51
C THR A 215 11.17 -3.53 30.39
N GLU A 216 10.98 -2.22 30.49
CA GLU A 216 9.84 -1.60 31.10
C GLU A 216 9.20 -0.63 30.09
N PRO A 217 8.00 -0.96 29.58
CA PRO A 217 7.12 -2.10 29.93
C PRO A 217 7.69 -3.46 29.45
N VAL A 218 7.38 -4.52 30.19
CA VAL A 218 7.93 -5.89 29.99
C VAL A 218 7.58 -6.52 28.62
N ASP A 219 6.57 -6.00 27.94
CA ASP A 219 6.10 -6.46 26.65
C ASP A 219 6.56 -5.55 25.48
N ALA A 220 7.59 -4.73 25.71
CA ALA A 220 8.25 -3.99 24.63
C ALA A 220 8.93 -4.96 23.64
N LEU A 221 8.83 -4.65 22.35
CA LEU A 221 9.40 -5.46 21.29
C LEU A 221 10.86 -5.10 21.07
N LEU A 222 11.77 -6.04 21.33
CA LEU A 222 13.18 -5.88 21.06
C LEU A 222 13.54 -6.60 19.74
N HIS A 223 14.05 -5.84 18.80
CA HIS A 223 14.62 -6.35 17.56
C HIS A 223 16.13 -6.10 17.57
N LEU A 224 16.90 -7.17 17.53
CA LEU A 224 18.36 -7.14 17.58
C LEU A 224 18.94 -7.83 16.35
N ARG A 225 19.92 -7.18 15.69
CA ARG A 225 20.48 -7.68 14.44
C ARG A 225 21.98 -7.44 14.37
N ASP A 226 22.73 -8.45 14.01
CA ASP A 226 24.16 -8.28 13.73
C ASP A 226 24.39 -7.28 12.58
N VAL A 227 25.19 -6.26 12.82
CA VAL A 227 25.40 -5.16 11.87
C VAL A 227 26.11 -5.62 10.60
N LEU A 228 27.05 -6.57 10.74
CA LEU A 228 27.85 -7.02 9.61
C LEU A 228 27.08 -7.99 8.72
N THR A 229 26.41 -8.95 9.33
CA THR A 229 25.75 -10.05 8.62
C THR A 229 24.29 -9.75 8.29
N GLY A 230 23.67 -8.79 8.99
CA GLY A 230 22.27 -8.49 8.91
C GLY A 230 21.36 -9.57 9.50
N VAL A 231 21.90 -10.59 10.16
CA VAL A 231 21.13 -11.70 10.75
C VAL A 231 20.50 -11.25 12.06
N GLN A 232 19.20 -11.50 12.19
CA GLN A 232 18.46 -11.26 13.42
C GLN A 232 18.94 -12.20 14.54
N GLN A 233 19.17 -11.63 15.71
CA GLN A 233 19.43 -12.40 16.92
C GLN A 233 18.11 -12.68 17.61
N LEU A 234 17.87 -13.91 17.98
CA LEU A 234 16.69 -14.35 18.72
C LEU A 234 17.11 -14.83 20.11
N PRO A 235 16.28 -14.67 21.12
CA PRO A 235 16.57 -15.18 22.45
C PRO A 235 16.46 -16.71 22.46
N ASP A 236 17.20 -17.33 23.35
CA ASP A 236 17.06 -18.75 23.67
C ASP A 236 15.76 -19.05 24.45
N ASN A 237 15.53 -20.30 24.83
CA ASN A 237 14.35 -20.71 25.59
C ASN A 237 14.24 -20.08 26.98
N ALA A 238 15.32 -19.50 27.52
CA ALA A 238 15.35 -18.78 28.79
C ALA A 238 15.13 -17.27 28.63
N GLY A 239 15.10 -16.78 27.38
CA GLY A 239 14.96 -15.39 27.02
C GLY A 239 16.28 -14.63 26.88
N ASN A 240 17.43 -15.32 26.87
CA ASN A 240 18.75 -14.74 26.78
C ASN A 240 19.25 -14.68 25.34
N TYR A 241 19.98 -13.62 25.01
CA TYR A 241 20.66 -13.47 23.73
C TYR A 241 22.13 -13.83 23.87
N LEU A 242 22.67 -14.59 22.92
CA LEU A 242 24.08 -14.94 22.88
C LEU A 242 24.83 -14.00 21.94
N LEU A 243 25.59 -13.06 22.48
CA LEU A 243 26.33 -12.04 21.72
C LEU A 243 27.83 -12.35 21.73
N CYS A 244 28.50 -12.08 20.60
CA CYS A 244 29.90 -12.38 20.43
C CYS A 244 30.79 -11.16 20.66
N GLU A 245 31.93 -11.36 21.38
CA GLU A 245 33.00 -10.35 21.48
C GLU A 245 33.49 -9.94 20.08
N GLY A 246 33.71 -8.65 19.86
CA GLY A 246 34.11 -8.07 18.58
C GLY A 246 32.96 -7.79 17.61
N SER A 247 31.73 -8.15 17.93
CA SER A 247 30.55 -7.90 17.09
C SER A 247 29.81 -6.64 17.51
N SER A 248 29.03 -6.11 16.55
CA SER A 248 28.13 -4.98 16.78
C SER A 248 26.73 -5.37 16.34
N TYR A 249 25.74 -4.93 17.10
CA TYR A 249 24.33 -5.28 16.89
C TYR A 249 23.49 -4.02 16.84
N SER A 250 22.77 -3.79 15.74
CA SER A 250 21.74 -2.77 15.69
C SER A 250 20.52 -3.24 16.47
N TYR A 251 19.91 -2.34 17.24
CA TYR A 251 18.70 -2.65 17.98
C TYR A 251 17.62 -1.60 17.77
N ALA A 252 16.37 -2.04 17.86
CA ALA A 252 15.18 -1.21 18.04
C ALA A 252 14.34 -1.80 19.15
N LEU A 253 13.98 -0.97 20.11
CA LEU A 253 13.06 -1.28 21.21
C LEU A 253 11.82 -0.40 21.03
N THR A 254 10.66 -1.03 20.81
CA THR A 254 9.41 -0.33 20.49
C THR A 254 8.24 -0.86 21.29
N LYS A 255 7.30 0.02 21.61
CA LYS A 255 6.02 -0.35 22.21
C LYS A 255 4.96 0.64 21.78
N TYR A 256 3.77 0.16 21.44
CA TYR A 256 2.63 1.03 21.17
C TYR A 256 2.32 1.92 22.37
N GLY A 257 2.21 3.24 22.14
CA GLY A 257 2.00 4.25 23.18
C GLY A 257 3.29 4.73 23.87
N TYR A 258 4.47 4.33 23.40
CA TYR A 258 5.76 4.73 23.96
C TYR A 258 6.70 5.28 22.88
N GLU A 259 7.66 6.10 23.29
CA GLU A 259 8.75 6.56 22.44
C GLU A 259 9.70 5.39 22.13
N ALA A 260 10.05 5.21 20.86
CA ALA A 260 10.96 4.15 20.43
C ALA A 260 12.42 4.50 20.77
N VAL A 261 13.21 3.49 21.12
CA VAL A 261 14.65 3.62 21.34
C VAL A 261 15.38 2.72 20.34
N SER A 262 16.34 3.29 19.60
CA SER A 262 17.15 2.53 18.66
C SER A 262 18.62 2.94 18.71
N GLY A 263 19.51 2.02 18.35
CA GLY A 263 20.95 2.28 18.38
C GLY A 263 21.78 1.06 17.99
N THR A 264 23.03 1.08 18.42
CA THR A 264 23.97 -0.03 18.19
C THR A 264 24.59 -0.46 19.50
N LEU A 265 24.56 -1.76 19.81
CA LEU A 265 25.33 -2.38 20.86
C LEU A 265 26.66 -2.86 20.30
N THR A 266 27.75 -2.69 21.03
CA THR A 266 29.05 -3.25 20.74
C THR A 266 29.52 -4.13 21.90
N VAL A 267 30.08 -5.29 21.59
CA VAL A 267 30.66 -6.21 22.59
C VAL A 267 32.18 -6.12 22.45
N THR A 268 32.84 -5.46 23.39
CA THR A 268 34.27 -5.14 23.28
C THR A 268 34.96 -5.27 24.64
N ARG A 269 36.30 -5.18 24.67
CA ARG A 269 37.04 -5.00 25.91
C ARG A 269 37.36 -3.52 26.14
N ASP A 270 37.24 -3.08 27.37
CA ASP A 270 37.63 -1.74 27.79
C ASP A 270 39.17 -1.60 27.89
N ASP A 271 39.65 -0.40 28.21
CA ASP A 271 41.08 -0.11 28.36
C ASP A 271 41.77 -0.93 29.49
N ALA A 272 41.00 -1.48 30.42
CA ALA A 272 41.49 -2.37 31.48
C ALA A 272 41.43 -3.84 31.08
N GLY A 273 40.92 -4.14 29.88
CA GLY A 273 40.77 -5.49 29.35
C GLY A 273 39.52 -6.24 29.82
N ALA A 274 38.63 -5.58 30.53
CA ALA A 274 37.37 -6.17 30.97
C ALA A 274 36.33 -6.17 29.83
N LEU A 275 35.57 -7.27 29.69
CA LEU A 275 34.56 -7.43 28.67
C LEU A 275 33.35 -6.54 29.02
N VAL A 276 32.91 -5.76 28.06
CA VAL A 276 31.79 -4.81 28.24
C VAL A 276 30.87 -4.81 27.02
N ILE A 277 29.59 -4.50 27.25
CA ILE A 277 28.64 -4.14 26.18
C ILE A 277 28.36 -2.65 26.28
N SER A 278 28.43 -1.94 25.15
CA SER A 278 28.15 -0.49 25.12
C SER A 278 27.16 -0.15 24.03
N ASN A 279 26.23 0.80 24.34
CA ASN A 279 25.34 1.39 23.35
C ASN A 279 25.84 2.78 22.86
N GLY A 280 27.09 3.13 23.20
CA GLY A 280 27.71 4.42 22.87
C GLY A 280 27.45 5.50 23.90
N THR A 281 26.42 5.38 24.74
CA THR A 281 26.09 6.31 25.84
C THR A 281 26.35 5.65 27.19
N GLU A 282 25.97 4.41 27.32
CA GLU A 282 26.10 3.61 28.53
C GLU A 282 27.00 2.40 28.26
N THR A 283 27.65 1.91 29.29
CA THR A 283 28.51 0.75 29.27
C THR A 283 28.08 -0.23 30.35
N TYR A 284 27.82 -1.48 29.96
CA TYR A 284 27.35 -2.54 30.82
C TYR A 284 28.49 -3.53 31.05
N PRO A 285 29.04 -3.61 32.27
CA PRO A 285 30.15 -4.55 32.56
C PRO A 285 29.63 -6.00 32.53
N VAL A 286 30.37 -6.87 31.85
CA VAL A 286 30.06 -8.30 31.76
C VAL A 286 30.72 -9.03 32.90
N THR A 287 29.97 -9.88 33.59
CA THR A 287 30.54 -10.81 34.59
C THR A 287 31.11 -12.02 33.86
N GLU A 288 32.45 -12.10 33.74
CA GLU A 288 33.14 -13.20 33.04
C GLU A 288 33.22 -14.45 33.94
N THR A 289 32.98 -15.61 33.32
CA THR A 289 33.10 -16.95 33.93
C THR A 289 33.95 -17.85 33.05
N GLU A 290 34.35 -19.06 33.50
CA GLU A 290 35.13 -20.03 32.71
C GLU A 290 34.41 -20.46 31.41
N GLY A 291 33.11 -20.29 31.32
CA GLY A 291 32.28 -20.70 30.17
C GLY A 291 31.73 -19.57 29.35
N GLY A 292 32.09 -18.32 29.62
CA GLY A 292 31.57 -17.15 28.92
C GLY A 292 31.36 -15.95 29.84
N GLY A 293 30.52 -15.02 29.42
CA GLY A 293 30.11 -13.85 30.20
C GLY A 293 28.60 -13.76 30.35
N ALA A 294 28.14 -13.06 31.39
CA ALA A 294 26.72 -12.78 31.57
C ALA A 294 26.51 -11.32 31.96
N VAL A 295 25.44 -10.71 31.47
CA VAL A 295 25.04 -9.36 31.83
C VAL A 295 23.53 -9.21 31.69
N THR A 296 22.95 -8.44 32.61
CA THR A 296 21.55 -7.99 32.49
C THR A 296 21.55 -6.52 32.11
N ILE A 297 20.82 -6.19 31.05
CA ILE A 297 20.63 -4.82 30.57
C ILE A 297 19.17 -4.45 30.81
N VAL A 298 18.94 -3.40 31.57
CA VAL A 298 17.58 -2.90 31.86
C VAL A 298 17.33 -1.69 31.00
N TRP A 299 16.25 -1.72 30.21
CA TRP A 299 15.83 -0.58 29.40
C TRP A 299 14.40 -0.16 29.73
N THR A 300 14.20 1.14 29.91
CA THR A 300 12.89 1.73 30.17
C THR A 300 12.51 2.61 29.00
N LEU A 301 11.31 2.41 28.47
CA LEU A 301 10.71 3.30 27.48
C LEU A 301 9.88 4.38 28.18
N ASN A 302 9.95 5.59 27.64
CA ASN A 302 9.07 6.67 28.07
C ASN A 302 7.71 6.54 27.38
N PRO A 303 6.59 6.73 28.11
CA PRO A 303 5.31 6.89 27.45
C PRO A 303 5.35 8.07 26.49
N ALA A 304 4.87 7.89 25.27
CA ALA A 304 4.73 8.96 24.31
C ALA A 304 3.73 10.01 24.81
N ALA A 305 3.97 11.28 24.46
CA ALA A 305 3.03 12.34 24.76
C ALA A 305 1.72 12.11 24.00
N SER A 306 0.58 12.32 24.67
CA SER A 306 -0.72 12.26 23.97
C SER A 306 -0.85 13.42 22.98
N ASN A 307 -1.20 13.12 21.73
CA ASN A 307 -1.56 14.14 20.76
C ASN A 307 -3.05 14.48 20.89
N PRO A 308 -3.41 15.66 21.44
CA PRO A 308 -4.81 16.03 21.67
C PRO A 308 -5.58 16.31 20.38
N ALA A 309 -4.89 16.44 19.23
CA ALA A 309 -5.51 16.63 17.93
C ALA A 309 -6.01 15.32 17.30
N ILE A 310 -5.57 14.18 17.81
CA ILE A 310 -6.00 12.86 17.33
C ILE A 310 -7.19 12.39 18.16
N ASP A 311 -8.34 12.19 17.50
CA ASP A 311 -9.49 11.53 18.10
C ASP A 311 -9.48 10.03 17.75
N PRO A 312 -9.14 9.14 18.68
CA PRO A 312 -9.08 7.71 18.41
C PRO A 312 -10.46 7.05 18.29
N TYR A 313 -11.54 7.78 18.55
CA TYR A 313 -12.92 7.27 18.54
C TYR A 313 -13.66 7.58 17.24
N ILE A 314 -13.03 8.20 16.25
CA ILE A 314 -13.61 8.40 14.92
C ILE A 314 -14.03 7.04 14.33
N PRO A 315 -15.29 6.83 13.96
CA PRO A 315 -15.75 5.55 13.44
C PRO A 315 -15.26 5.31 12.03
N ALA A 316 -14.89 4.07 11.70
CA ALA A 316 -14.59 3.68 10.33
C ALA A 316 -15.57 2.58 9.88
N GLN A 317 -16.24 2.82 8.76
CA GLN A 317 -17.13 1.86 8.12
C GLN A 317 -16.35 0.87 7.25
N TRP A 318 -15.20 1.31 6.71
CA TRP A 318 -14.30 0.49 5.89
C TRP A 318 -12.86 0.94 6.11
N ALA A 319 -12.19 0.38 7.11
CA ALA A 319 -10.93 0.89 7.65
C ALA A 319 -9.68 0.50 6.85
N ASP A 320 -9.73 -0.55 6.04
CA ASP A 320 -8.57 -1.12 5.34
C ASP A 320 -8.93 -1.80 4.01
N PHE A 321 -7.99 -2.48 3.38
CA PHE A 321 -8.09 -3.08 2.05
C PHE A 321 -9.37 -3.92 1.83
N ARG A 322 -9.83 -4.68 2.80
CA ARG A 322 -11.04 -5.54 2.66
C ARG A 322 -12.10 -5.25 3.70
N GLY A 323 -11.93 -4.20 4.50
CA GLY A 323 -12.88 -3.75 5.50
C GLY A 323 -13.11 -4.74 6.66
N SER A 324 -12.27 -5.74 6.79
CA SER A 324 -12.43 -6.77 7.82
C SER A 324 -11.09 -7.30 8.34
N SER A 325 -11.07 -7.78 9.57
CA SER A 325 -9.89 -8.41 10.16
C SER A 325 -9.49 -9.71 9.45
N THR A 326 -10.41 -10.32 8.70
CA THR A 326 -10.20 -11.57 7.96
C THR A 326 -9.70 -11.35 6.54
N ASN A 327 -9.58 -10.09 6.08
CA ASN A 327 -9.31 -9.71 4.70
C ASN A 327 -10.32 -10.26 3.68
N ASN A 328 -11.51 -10.64 4.15
CA ASN A 328 -12.54 -11.24 3.32
C ASN A 328 -13.62 -10.18 3.01
N GLY A 329 -13.71 -9.72 1.79
CA GLY A 329 -14.62 -8.64 1.37
C GLY A 329 -16.08 -9.09 1.30
N VAL A 330 -16.66 -9.33 2.46
CA VAL A 330 -18.07 -9.72 2.64
C VAL A 330 -18.80 -8.64 3.40
N THR A 331 -19.99 -8.27 2.93
CA THR A 331 -20.90 -7.29 3.55
C THR A 331 -22.33 -7.83 3.57
N ASP A 332 -23.21 -7.23 4.35
CA ASP A 332 -24.64 -7.49 4.40
C ASP A 332 -25.49 -6.34 3.83
N VAL A 333 -24.86 -5.45 3.08
CA VAL A 333 -25.47 -4.25 2.52
C VAL A 333 -26.26 -4.59 1.25
N LEU A 334 -27.45 -3.99 1.09
CA LEU A 334 -28.28 -4.08 -0.12
C LEU A 334 -27.67 -3.25 -1.25
N LEU A 335 -26.85 -3.89 -2.10
CA LEU A 335 -26.25 -3.28 -3.28
C LEU A 335 -27.14 -3.46 -4.52
N PRO A 336 -27.08 -2.57 -5.53
CA PRO A 336 -27.81 -2.75 -6.79
C PRO A 336 -27.42 -4.08 -7.45
N THR A 337 -28.39 -4.86 -7.89
CA THR A 337 -28.15 -6.12 -8.58
C THR A 337 -28.44 -6.04 -10.07
N ALA A 338 -29.27 -5.10 -10.51
CA ALA A 338 -29.60 -4.84 -11.91
C ALA A 338 -29.31 -3.38 -12.30
N ALA A 339 -28.91 -3.18 -13.55
CA ALA A 339 -28.47 -1.86 -14.04
C ALA A 339 -29.56 -0.77 -13.95
N GLN A 340 -30.84 -1.14 -14.06
CA GLN A 340 -31.96 -0.22 -13.92
C GLN A 340 -32.20 0.23 -12.47
N ASP A 341 -31.67 -0.48 -11.49
CA ASP A 341 -31.88 -0.22 -10.05
C ASP A 341 -30.75 0.65 -9.47
N GLY A 342 -29.75 0.98 -10.29
CA GLY A 342 -28.58 1.74 -9.88
C GLY A 342 -28.32 2.96 -10.74
N THR A 343 -27.60 3.92 -10.18
CA THR A 343 -27.17 5.14 -10.86
C THR A 343 -25.81 5.62 -10.35
N LEU A 344 -25.10 6.38 -11.17
CA LEU A 344 -23.87 7.09 -10.77
C LEU A 344 -24.30 8.40 -10.06
N TYR A 345 -23.91 8.55 -8.80
CA TYR A 345 -24.22 9.75 -8.02
C TYR A 345 -23.27 10.89 -8.34
N TRP A 346 -21.97 10.60 -8.39
CA TRP A 346 -20.95 11.59 -8.68
C TRP A 346 -19.66 10.95 -9.18
N ALA A 347 -18.83 11.78 -9.82
CA ALA A 347 -17.46 11.44 -10.19
C ALA A 347 -16.56 12.66 -9.96
N ASN A 348 -15.45 12.48 -9.23
CA ASN A 348 -14.47 13.54 -8.96
C ASN A 348 -13.11 13.18 -9.53
N GLN A 349 -12.56 14.02 -10.40
CA GLN A 349 -11.22 13.86 -10.95
C GLN A 349 -10.17 14.41 -9.96
N LEU A 350 -9.44 13.53 -9.30
CA LEU A 350 -8.46 13.86 -8.27
C LEU A 350 -7.01 13.92 -8.80
N GLY A 351 -6.76 13.43 -10.01
CA GLY A 351 -5.45 13.38 -10.63
C GLY A 351 -5.50 13.37 -12.15
N VAL A 352 -4.37 13.10 -12.82
CA VAL A 352 -4.25 13.13 -14.29
C VAL A 352 -4.35 11.76 -14.97
N GLY A 353 -4.27 10.66 -14.24
CA GLY A 353 -4.43 9.31 -14.78
C GLY A 353 -3.33 8.33 -14.36
N PHE A 354 -3.28 7.24 -15.11
CA PHE A 354 -2.33 6.14 -14.89
C PHE A 354 -0.87 6.62 -14.91
N ASP A 355 0.00 5.99 -14.12
CA ASP A 355 1.45 6.17 -13.97
C ASP A 355 1.94 7.36 -13.12
N SER A 356 1.33 8.53 -13.16
CA SER A 356 1.88 9.69 -12.47
C SER A 356 1.06 10.15 -11.28
N ASP A 357 -0.26 10.16 -11.43
CA ASP A 357 -1.19 10.64 -10.41
C ASP A 357 -2.45 9.76 -10.38
N ALA A 358 -2.27 8.44 -10.40
CA ALA A 358 -3.38 7.50 -10.28
C ALA A 358 -4.06 7.63 -8.90
N VAL A 359 -5.37 7.53 -8.89
CA VAL A 359 -6.17 7.57 -7.66
C VAL A 359 -6.01 6.25 -6.90
N GLY A 360 -5.77 6.31 -5.61
CA GLY A 360 -5.73 5.15 -4.71
C GLY A 360 -7.13 4.55 -4.50
N SER A 361 -7.16 3.26 -4.15
CA SER A 361 -8.41 2.66 -3.69
C SER A 361 -8.89 3.35 -2.40
N PRO A 362 -10.21 3.57 -2.23
CA PRO A 362 -10.72 4.33 -1.09
C PRO A 362 -10.89 3.50 0.19
N ILE A 363 -10.97 4.19 1.33
CA ILE A 363 -11.54 3.71 2.60
C ILE A 363 -12.68 4.64 3.03
N LEU A 364 -13.49 4.20 4.00
CA LEU A 364 -14.61 4.96 4.58
C LEU A 364 -14.37 5.21 6.07
N VAL A 365 -14.25 6.47 6.43
CA VAL A 365 -13.98 6.91 7.81
C VAL A 365 -14.88 8.09 8.13
N ASP A 366 -15.66 8.01 9.22
CA ASP A 366 -16.57 9.05 9.68
C ASP A 366 -17.56 9.52 8.61
N GLY A 367 -18.07 8.60 7.80
CA GLY A 367 -18.99 8.91 6.71
C GLY A 367 -18.36 9.59 5.49
N ASP A 368 -17.05 9.78 5.47
CA ASP A 368 -16.29 10.33 4.35
C ASP A 368 -15.38 9.28 3.72
N ILE A 369 -14.97 9.51 2.49
CA ILE A 369 -13.96 8.72 1.80
C ILE A 369 -12.60 9.33 2.07
N ILE A 370 -11.61 8.50 2.40
CA ILE A 370 -10.21 8.88 2.37
C ILE A 370 -9.51 8.12 1.25
N THR A 371 -8.83 8.87 0.37
CA THR A 371 -8.04 8.34 -0.75
C THR A 371 -6.87 9.27 -1.05
N TYR A 372 -6.04 8.91 -2.03
CA TYR A 372 -4.91 9.72 -2.46
C TYR A 372 -4.75 9.69 -3.98
N ALA A 373 -4.09 10.70 -4.53
CA ALA A 373 -3.68 10.74 -5.93
C ALA A 373 -2.39 11.56 -6.06
N GLY A 374 -1.42 11.05 -6.81
CA GLY A 374 -0.13 11.69 -6.97
C GLY A 374 0.59 11.94 -5.64
N ASP A 375 0.79 13.19 -5.30
CA ASP A 375 1.42 13.65 -4.06
C ASP A 375 0.44 14.22 -3.03
N LYS A 376 -0.87 13.93 -3.17
CA LYS A 376 -1.91 14.44 -2.27
C LYS A 376 -2.77 13.33 -1.69
N ILE A 377 -3.19 13.52 -0.44
CA ILE A 377 -4.23 12.76 0.24
C ILE A 377 -5.48 13.63 0.37
N TYR A 378 -6.65 13.01 0.26
CA TYR A 378 -7.95 13.67 0.21
C TYR A 378 -8.94 13.04 1.17
N ARG A 379 -9.79 13.89 1.77
CA ARG A 379 -11.02 13.51 2.45
C ARG A 379 -12.19 14.04 1.63
N VAL A 380 -13.05 13.14 1.15
CA VAL A 380 -14.09 13.40 0.15
C VAL A 380 -15.46 13.07 0.73
N ASP A 381 -16.41 13.96 0.54
CA ASP A 381 -17.79 13.78 0.97
C ASP A 381 -18.46 12.62 0.20
N THR A 382 -19.13 11.72 0.92
CA THR A 382 -19.76 10.53 0.32
C THR A 382 -21.06 10.86 -0.44
N VAL A 383 -21.72 11.98 -0.16
CA VAL A 383 -22.98 12.40 -0.82
C VAL A 383 -22.69 13.19 -2.08
N SER A 384 -21.85 14.23 -1.96
CA SER A 384 -21.57 15.16 -3.05
C SER A 384 -20.36 14.80 -3.91
N GLY A 385 -19.40 14.06 -3.37
CA GLY A 385 -18.09 13.81 -4.00
C GLY A 385 -17.13 15.00 -3.91
N GLU A 386 -17.46 16.07 -3.18
CA GLU A 386 -16.59 17.22 -2.98
C GLU A 386 -15.44 16.92 -2.02
N VAL A 387 -14.28 17.53 -2.26
CA VAL A 387 -13.12 17.42 -1.38
C VAL A 387 -13.32 18.35 -0.18
N LYS A 388 -13.47 17.77 1.01
CA LYS A 388 -13.56 18.51 2.27
C LYS A 388 -12.20 18.97 2.79
N VAL A 389 -11.21 18.08 2.71
CA VAL A 389 -9.84 18.30 3.19
C VAL A 389 -8.85 17.67 2.24
N LYS A 390 -7.72 18.33 2.01
CA LYS A 390 -6.58 17.77 1.27
C LYS A 390 -5.26 18.20 1.89
N ALA A 391 -4.26 17.34 1.79
CA ALA A 391 -2.89 17.61 2.26
C ALA A 391 -1.86 17.01 1.31
N ASN A 392 -0.62 17.53 1.39
CA ASN A 392 0.49 17.00 0.62
C ASN A 392 1.10 15.78 1.33
N MET A 393 1.45 14.77 0.56
CA MET A 393 2.27 13.64 0.99
C MET A 393 3.75 13.93 0.72
N ASP A 394 4.64 13.27 1.43
CA ASP A 394 6.08 13.49 1.32
C ASP A 394 6.66 12.94 0.01
N HIS A 395 6.10 11.84 -0.47
CA HIS A 395 6.42 11.22 -1.75
C HIS A 395 5.17 10.96 -2.57
N LYS A 396 5.33 10.82 -3.89
CA LYS A 396 4.23 10.38 -4.74
C LYS A 396 3.85 8.94 -4.46
N SER A 397 2.59 8.63 -4.59
CA SER A 397 2.13 7.26 -4.69
C SER A 397 2.62 6.64 -6.01
N SER A 398 2.89 5.34 -5.99
CA SER A 398 3.26 4.57 -7.19
C SER A 398 2.20 3.51 -7.42
N PHE A 399 1.62 3.47 -8.61
CA PHE A 399 0.69 2.40 -9.02
C PHE A 399 -0.54 2.18 -8.11
N SER A 400 -1.04 3.14 -7.50
CA SER A 400 -2.13 3.34 -6.52
C SER A 400 -3.28 2.33 -6.52
N ILE A 401 -3.01 1.07 -6.19
CA ILE A 401 -4.05 0.04 -6.05
C ILE A 401 -4.40 -0.27 -4.60
N THR A 402 -3.47 -0.05 -3.68
CA THR A 402 -3.67 -0.26 -2.25
C THR A 402 -4.38 0.93 -1.63
N PRO A 403 -5.42 0.72 -0.80
CA PRO A 403 -6.03 1.81 -0.06
C PRO A 403 -5.12 2.29 1.08
N PRO A 404 -5.37 3.48 1.63
CA PRO A 404 -4.93 3.82 2.97
C PRO A 404 -5.43 2.81 3.98
N VAL A 405 -4.89 2.83 5.20
CA VAL A 405 -5.45 2.13 6.35
C VAL A 405 -5.74 3.13 7.47
N TYR A 406 -6.86 2.97 8.14
CA TYR A 406 -7.26 3.75 9.30
C TYR A 406 -7.11 2.94 10.58
N ALA A 407 -6.54 3.55 11.62
CA ALA A 407 -6.59 3.04 13.00
C ALA A 407 -6.38 4.18 14.00
N ASP A 408 -7.09 4.15 15.10
CA ASP A 408 -6.90 5.00 16.28
C ASP A 408 -6.82 6.51 15.96
N GLY A 409 -7.70 7.01 15.07
CA GLY A 409 -7.74 8.41 14.66
C GLY A 409 -6.66 8.82 13.65
N MET A 410 -5.91 7.88 13.13
CA MET A 410 -4.83 8.09 12.18
C MET A 410 -5.07 7.35 10.87
N VAL A 411 -4.53 7.89 9.79
CA VAL A 411 -4.53 7.27 8.45
C VAL A 411 -3.10 7.08 7.98
N PHE A 412 -2.80 5.90 7.47
CA PHE A 412 -1.47 5.52 7.00
C PHE A 412 -1.49 5.23 5.51
N VAL A 413 -0.50 5.77 4.79
CA VAL A 413 -0.34 5.59 3.35
C VAL A 413 1.07 5.09 3.07
N ALA A 414 1.19 4.04 2.25
CA ALA A 414 2.47 3.62 1.74
C ALA A 414 2.79 4.35 0.42
N LEU A 415 4.00 4.87 0.29
CA LEU A 415 4.46 5.74 -0.78
C LEU A 415 5.72 5.19 -1.45
N SER A 416 6.06 5.74 -2.62
CA SER A 416 7.27 5.35 -3.34
C SER A 416 8.55 5.57 -2.50
N GLY A 417 9.60 4.82 -2.82
CA GLY A 417 10.86 4.88 -2.08
C GLY A 417 10.88 4.10 -0.76
N GLY A 418 9.90 3.22 -0.54
CA GLY A 418 9.80 2.44 0.70
C GLY A 418 9.29 3.24 1.90
N THR A 419 8.48 4.26 1.65
CA THR A 419 8.00 5.19 2.66
C THR A 419 6.61 4.83 3.15
N VAL A 420 6.35 4.97 4.44
CA VAL A 420 5.02 4.99 5.06
C VAL A 420 4.84 6.31 5.78
N GLN A 421 3.77 7.02 5.51
CA GLN A 421 3.43 8.29 6.15
C GLN A 421 2.11 8.18 6.90
N ALA A 422 2.08 8.74 8.11
CA ALA A 422 0.90 8.82 8.95
C ALA A 422 0.31 10.23 8.93
N PHE A 423 -1.02 10.28 8.98
CA PHE A 423 -1.80 11.52 9.00
C PHE A 423 -2.88 11.45 10.08
N ASN A 424 -3.23 12.59 10.63
CA ASN A 424 -4.45 12.75 11.43
C ASN A 424 -5.66 12.48 10.52
N ALA A 425 -6.58 11.60 10.92
CA ALA A 425 -7.71 11.21 10.08
C ALA A 425 -8.73 12.34 9.84
N ALA A 426 -8.87 13.29 10.77
CA ALA A 426 -9.80 14.40 10.65
C ALA A 426 -9.24 15.55 9.79
N THR A 427 -7.98 15.93 10.04
CA THR A 427 -7.37 17.14 9.45
C THR A 427 -6.43 16.83 8.27
N LEU A 428 -6.02 15.60 8.09
CA LEU A 428 -4.98 15.14 7.17
C LEU A 428 -3.61 15.82 7.40
N GLU A 429 -3.37 16.37 8.59
CA GLU A 429 -2.03 16.83 8.98
C GLU A 429 -1.08 15.64 9.11
N SER A 430 0.14 15.78 8.60
CA SER A 430 1.18 14.76 8.70
C SER A 430 1.65 14.60 10.14
N LEU A 431 1.83 13.36 10.58
CA LEU A 431 2.30 13.02 11.94
C LEU A 431 3.75 12.54 11.88
N TRP A 432 3.99 11.37 11.30
CA TRP A 432 5.30 10.77 11.23
C TRP A 432 5.59 10.12 9.87
N ILE A 433 6.87 9.85 9.60
CA ILE A 433 7.33 9.22 8.35
C ILE A 433 8.32 8.09 8.69
N TYR A 434 8.08 6.91 8.13
CA TYR A 434 9.04 5.82 8.06
C TYR A 434 9.62 5.74 6.64
N THR A 435 10.91 5.47 6.53
CA THR A 435 11.57 5.17 5.25
C THR A 435 12.41 3.90 5.37
N ASP A 436 12.10 2.89 4.56
CA ASP A 436 12.84 1.63 4.54
C ASP A 436 14.22 1.80 3.89
N LYS A 437 15.24 1.21 4.50
CA LYS A 437 16.63 1.32 4.03
C LYS A 437 16.90 0.70 2.65
N LEU A 438 16.07 -0.27 2.22
CA LEU A 438 16.14 -0.86 0.88
C LEU A 438 15.26 -0.11 -0.12
N GLY A 439 14.42 0.81 0.34
CA GLY A 439 13.44 1.48 -0.48
C GLY A 439 12.37 0.54 -1.01
N GLY A 440 11.81 0.86 -2.18
CA GLY A 440 10.90 -0.03 -2.90
C GLY A 440 9.54 0.59 -3.24
N GLN A 441 8.76 -0.14 -4.03
CA GLN A 441 7.39 0.21 -4.38
C GLN A 441 6.42 -0.21 -3.27
N PRO A 442 5.37 0.59 -2.99
CA PRO A 442 4.52 0.45 -1.80
C PRO A 442 3.22 -0.35 -2.02
N ASN A 443 3.14 -1.21 -3.01
CA ASN A 443 1.86 -1.82 -3.40
C ASN A 443 1.43 -3.06 -2.59
N CYS A 444 2.04 -3.29 -1.42
CA CYS A 444 1.59 -4.28 -0.45
C CYS A 444 0.51 -3.66 0.45
N PRO A 445 -0.71 -4.22 0.52
CA PRO A 445 -1.74 -3.71 1.43
C PRO A 445 -1.26 -3.60 2.87
N LEU A 446 -1.53 -2.46 3.48
CA LEU A 446 -1.22 -2.20 4.88
C LEU A 446 -2.25 -2.90 5.77
N LYS A 447 -1.82 -3.35 6.93
CA LYS A 447 -2.70 -3.91 7.97
C LYS A 447 -2.28 -3.39 9.33
N VAL A 448 -3.24 -2.94 10.13
CA VAL A 448 -2.99 -2.56 11.52
C VAL A 448 -3.61 -3.58 12.45
N LYS A 449 -2.86 -3.99 13.45
CA LYS A 449 -3.31 -4.89 14.52
C LYS A 449 -2.59 -4.54 15.83
N ASN A 450 -3.34 -4.37 16.91
CA ASN A 450 -2.83 -4.15 18.26
C ASN A 450 -1.81 -2.99 18.38
N GLY A 451 -2.04 -1.89 17.62
CA GLY A 451 -1.16 -0.73 17.63
C GLY A 451 0.11 -0.86 16.78
N TYR A 452 0.17 -1.88 15.92
CA TYR A 452 1.26 -2.08 14.97
C TYR A 452 0.77 -2.19 13.54
N LEU A 453 1.48 -1.53 12.63
CA LEU A 453 1.25 -1.56 11.19
C LEU A 453 2.21 -2.53 10.53
N TYR A 454 1.70 -3.34 9.61
CA TYR A 454 2.42 -4.34 8.85
C TYR A 454 2.26 -4.06 7.36
N THR A 455 3.38 -3.99 6.62
CA THR A 455 3.39 -3.86 5.16
C THR A 455 4.71 -4.34 4.58
N GLY A 456 4.77 -4.50 3.26
CA GLY A 456 5.97 -4.91 2.56
C GLY A 456 6.28 -4.01 1.37
N PHE A 457 7.50 -4.14 0.84
CA PHE A 457 7.97 -3.38 -0.32
C PHE A 457 8.48 -4.33 -1.42
N TRP A 458 8.60 -3.81 -2.62
CA TRP A 458 9.07 -4.53 -3.78
C TRP A 458 10.07 -3.70 -4.59
N ASN A 459 11.25 -4.26 -4.88
CA ASN A 459 12.31 -3.58 -5.63
C ASN A 459 12.49 -4.11 -7.07
N SER A 460 12.19 -5.36 -7.28
CA SER A 460 12.15 -6.05 -8.59
C SER A 460 11.87 -7.54 -8.36
N GLU A 461 11.66 -8.30 -9.43
CA GLU A 461 11.49 -9.76 -9.37
C GLU A 461 12.64 -10.47 -8.64
N THR A 462 13.84 -9.89 -8.62
CA THR A 462 15.05 -10.48 -8.03
C THR A 462 15.71 -9.64 -6.95
N GLY A 463 15.23 -8.42 -6.72
CA GLY A 463 15.75 -7.51 -5.70
C GLY A 463 15.30 -7.89 -4.29
N ASN A 464 16.13 -7.60 -3.31
CA ASN A 464 15.73 -7.73 -1.92
C ASN A 464 14.82 -6.58 -1.51
N ALA A 465 13.78 -6.89 -0.76
CA ALA A 465 12.92 -5.90 -0.12
C ALA A 465 12.43 -6.40 1.24
N ASN A 466 12.00 -5.46 2.09
CA ASN A 466 11.60 -5.74 3.45
C ASN A 466 10.07 -5.83 3.58
N PHE A 467 9.62 -6.73 4.45
CA PHE A 467 8.34 -6.67 5.13
C PHE A 467 8.61 -6.09 6.52
N VAL A 468 7.84 -5.08 6.92
CA VAL A 468 8.12 -4.27 8.11
C VAL A 468 6.95 -4.28 9.09
N CYS A 469 7.28 -4.14 10.38
CA CYS A 469 6.36 -3.84 11.46
C CYS A 469 6.72 -2.48 12.05
N LEU A 470 5.74 -1.58 12.17
CA LEU A 470 5.90 -0.23 12.71
C LEU A 470 4.92 -0.02 13.86
N SER A 471 5.36 0.53 14.99
CA SER A 471 4.42 1.08 15.97
C SER A 471 3.68 2.27 15.34
N ILE A 472 2.36 2.35 15.48
CA ILE A 472 1.58 3.47 14.94
C ILE A 472 1.62 4.72 15.84
N THR A 473 2.28 4.67 16.98
CA THR A 473 2.37 5.77 17.93
C THR A 473 2.89 7.05 17.28
N ASP A 474 2.23 8.17 17.50
CA ASP A 474 2.77 9.51 17.29
C ASP A 474 3.67 9.82 18.49
N GLU A 475 5.00 9.71 18.32
CA GLU A 475 5.94 9.72 19.46
C GLU A 475 6.27 11.14 19.90
N ASP A 476 6.30 12.11 18.96
CA ASP A 476 6.53 13.52 19.23
C ASP A 476 5.46 14.40 18.56
N PRO A 477 4.33 14.64 19.19
CA PRO A 477 3.25 15.47 18.64
C PRO A 477 3.65 16.92 18.26
N ALA A 478 4.83 17.37 18.66
CA ALA A 478 5.35 18.69 18.28
C ALA A 478 6.03 18.67 16.89
N GLN A 479 6.28 17.50 16.32
CA GLN A 479 6.93 17.32 15.02
C GLN A 479 5.98 16.69 13.99
N SER A 480 5.57 17.43 13.00
CA SER A 480 4.63 16.97 11.95
C SER A 480 5.19 15.91 10.98
N LYS A 481 6.47 15.58 11.06
CA LYS A 481 7.17 14.60 10.20
C LYS A 481 8.30 13.94 10.96
N GLU A 482 8.03 13.46 12.15
CA GLU A 482 9.04 12.73 12.90
C GLU A 482 9.49 11.47 12.15
N SER A 483 10.77 11.13 12.28
CA SER A 483 11.32 9.93 11.66
C SER A 483 11.04 8.71 12.51
N LYS A 484 10.45 7.68 11.90
CA LYS A 484 10.04 6.44 12.56
C LYS A 484 11.07 5.34 12.36
N CYS A 485 11.32 4.49 13.36
CA CYS A 485 12.05 3.25 13.19
C CYS A 485 11.10 2.05 13.07
N ALA A 486 11.56 0.98 12.39
CA ALA A 486 10.82 -0.27 12.37
C ALA A 486 10.99 -1.03 13.69
N SER A 487 9.88 -1.58 14.21
CA SER A 487 9.92 -2.53 15.32
C SER A 487 10.70 -3.78 14.95
N TRP A 488 10.49 -4.27 13.72
CA TRP A 488 11.29 -5.31 13.08
C TRP A 488 11.07 -5.29 11.56
N TYR A 489 11.92 -6.00 10.84
CA TYR A 489 11.75 -6.23 9.41
C TYR A 489 12.23 -7.64 9.01
N TYR A 490 11.60 -8.21 7.98
CA TYR A 490 11.96 -9.48 7.36
C TYR A 490 12.33 -9.23 5.90
N THR A 491 13.56 -9.60 5.51
CA THR A 491 14.04 -9.41 4.13
C THR A 491 13.76 -10.65 3.28
N SER A 492 13.14 -10.45 2.11
CA SER A 492 12.94 -11.50 1.11
C SER A 492 13.48 -11.08 -0.25
N LYS A 493 14.10 -12.02 -0.95
CA LYS A 493 14.41 -11.85 -2.37
C LYS A 493 13.11 -11.87 -3.18
N GLY A 494 12.95 -10.96 -4.15
CA GLY A 494 11.69 -10.75 -4.86
C GLY A 494 10.69 -9.87 -4.11
N GLY A 495 10.83 -9.73 -2.79
CA GLY A 495 10.02 -8.86 -1.96
C GLY A 495 8.55 -9.22 -1.87
N PHE A 496 7.70 -8.18 -1.67
CA PHE A 496 6.28 -8.30 -1.38
C PHE A 496 5.50 -7.31 -2.25
N TYR A 497 4.78 -7.83 -3.25
CA TYR A 497 4.08 -7.00 -4.21
C TYR A 497 2.62 -7.44 -4.33
N TRP A 498 1.69 -6.58 -3.95
CA TRP A 498 0.24 -6.83 -3.87
C TRP A 498 -0.17 -7.91 -2.83
N ALA A 499 0.77 -8.52 -2.17
CA ALA A 499 0.57 -9.59 -1.22
C ALA A 499 0.36 -9.03 0.19
N GLY A 500 -0.87 -8.70 0.56
CA GLY A 500 -1.21 -8.26 1.91
C GLY A 500 -1.17 -9.41 2.92
N ALA A 501 -0.82 -9.09 4.15
CA ALA A 501 -0.77 -10.06 5.23
C ALA A 501 -2.15 -10.29 5.88
N TYR A 502 -2.38 -11.53 6.32
CA TYR A 502 -3.31 -11.81 7.40
C TYR A 502 -2.56 -11.75 8.73
N VAL A 503 -3.06 -11.00 9.70
CA VAL A 503 -2.39 -10.80 11.00
C VAL A 503 -3.31 -11.28 12.12
N ALA A 504 -2.92 -12.37 12.79
CA ALA A 504 -3.48 -12.86 14.04
C ALA A 504 -2.74 -12.28 15.26
N ASP A 505 -3.10 -12.68 16.45
CA ASP A 505 -2.44 -12.19 17.68
C ASP A 505 -1.05 -12.82 17.86
N ASP A 506 -0.83 -14.04 17.38
CA ASP A 506 0.36 -14.83 17.62
C ASP A 506 1.07 -15.33 16.35
N PHE A 507 0.55 -15.00 15.17
CA PHE A 507 1.21 -15.22 13.88
C PHE A 507 0.68 -14.27 12.81
N LEU A 508 1.43 -14.13 11.72
CA LEU A 508 0.97 -13.53 10.48
C LEU A 508 1.33 -14.39 9.27
N LEU A 509 0.50 -14.34 8.23
CA LEU A 509 0.71 -15.02 6.96
C LEU A 509 0.89 -13.98 5.85
N VAL A 510 1.95 -14.10 5.06
CA VAL A 510 2.20 -13.24 3.90
C VAL A 510 2.85 -14.00 2.76
N GLY A 511 2.42 -13.75 1.52
CA GLY A 511 3.04 -14.29 0.31
C GLY A 511 4.24 -13.47 -0.13
N THR A 512 5.19 -14.12 -0.84
CA THR A 512 6.35 -13.44 -1.45
C THR A 512 6.27 -13.47 -2.97
N ASP A 513 6.97 -12.56 -3.65
CA ASP A 513 7.36 -12.74 -5.04
C ASP A 513 8.37 -13.89 -5.16
N ASP A 514 8.60 -14.39 -6.36
CA ASP A 514 9.35 -15.63 -6.54
C ASP A 514 10.88 -15.46 -6.56
N GLY A 515 11.36 -14.25 -6.62
CA GLY A 515 12.79 -13.97 -6.76
C GLY A 515 13.39 -14.44 -8.09
N GLY A 516 12.55 -14.71 -9.08
CA GLY A 516 12.91 -15.24 -10.39
C GLY A 516 12.25 -14.47 -11.53
N ASN A 517 11.53 -15.13 -12.43
CA ASN A 517 10.90 -14.49 -13.59
C ASN A 517 9.42 -14.11 -13.39
N GLY A 518 8.86 -14.36 -12.21
CA GLY A 518 7.53 -13.92 -11.80
C GLY A 518 6.33 -14.70 -12.36
N TYR A 519 6.49 -15.49 -13.40
CA TYR A 519 5.39 -16.21 -14.07
C TYR A 519 5.51 -17.73 -14.04
N THR A 520 6.71 -18.26 -14.07
CA THR A 520 6.96 -19.69 -14.26
C THR A 520 7.90 -20.30 -13.23
N SER A 521 8.59 -19.49 -12.43
CA SER A 521 9.43 -19.99 -11.35
C SER A 521 8.57 -20.59 -10.22
N GLN A 522 9.17 -21.44 -9.42
CA GLN A 522 8.55 -22.12 -8.29
C GLN A 522 9.35 -21.88 -7.02
N THR A 523 9.67 -20.62 -6.77
CA THR A 523 10.47 -20.17 -5.63
C THR A 523 9.72 -19.26 -4.66
N SER A 524 8.49 -18.89 -4.98
CA SER A 524 7.62 -18.12 -4.08
C SER A 524 7.23 -18.91 -2.85
N ARG A 525 6.99 -18.20 -1.79
CA ARG A 525 6.73 -18.76 -0.46
C ARG A 525 5.50 -18.12 0.17
N LEU A 526 4.76 -18.89 0.93
CA LEU A 526 3.90 -18.37 1.99
C LEU A 526 4.69 -18.43 3.28
N LEU A 527 4.91 -17.30 3.91
CA LEU A 527 5.62 -17.17 5.18
C LEU A 527 4.63 -17.15 6.34
N LEU A 528 4.94 -17.87 7.39
CA LEU A 528 4.31 -17.78 8.70
C LEU A 528 5.31 -17.11 9.65
N LEU A 529 5.07 -15.86 10.01
CA LEU A 529 5.97 -15.06 10.84
C LEU A 529 5.37 -14.81 12.23
N ASN A 530 6.22 -14.62 13.21
CA ASN A 530 5.84 -14.10 14.52
C ASN A 530 5.57 -12.59 14.40
N PRO A 531 4.37 -12.07 14.72
CA PRO A 531 4.04 -10.65 14.55
C PRO A 531 4.82 -9.72 15.49
N ALA A 532 5.31 -10.23 16.62
CA ALA A 532 6.08 -9.45 17.57
C ALA A 532 7.57 -9.36 17.21
N THR A 533 8.15 -10.37 16.57
CA THR A 533 9.60 -10.45 16.33
C THR A 533 9.99 -10.47 14.86
N GLY A 534 9.06 -10.78 13.95
CA GLY A 534 9.36 -11.03 12.54
C GLY A 534 10.07 -12.36 12.29
N GLU A 535 10.19 -13.23 13.29
CA GLU A 535 10.79 -14.56 13.17
C GLU A 535 9.98 -15.45 12.23
N LEU A 536 10.67 -16.22 11.38
CA LEU A 536 10.05 -17.24 10.54
C LEU A 536 9.70 -18.47 11.38
N LEU A 537 8.41 -18.71 11.61
CA LEU A 537 7.90 -19.85 12.37
C LEU A 537 7.74 -21.09 11.50
N ASP A 538 7.29 -20.90 10.25
CA ASP A 538 7.12 -21.96 9.25
C ASP A 538 6.97 -21.34 7.84
N SER A 539 7.05 -22.14 6.78
CA SER A 539 6.81 -21.69 5.43
C SER A 539 6.21 -22.79 4.53
N TRP A 540 5.54 -22.35 3.48
CA TRP A 540 5.19 -23.21 2.35
C TRP A 540 5.94 -22.73 1.13
N ASP A 541 7.00 -23.46 0.78
CA ASP A 541 7.94 -23.11 -0.27
C ASP A 541 7.55 -23.75 -1.62
N GLY A 542 8.14 -23.27 -2.71
CA GLY A 542 7.96 -23.81 -4.04
C GLY A 542 6.60 -23.56 -4.65
N LEU A 543 5.96 -22.45 -4.30
CA LEU A 543 4.67 -22.07 -4.84
C LEU A 543 4.81 -21.58 -6.30
N ASN A 544 3.74 -21.77 -7.10
CA ASN A 544 3.75 -21.51 -8.52
C ASN A 544 3.68 -20.00 -8.83
N ALA A 545 4.80 -19.42 -9.23
CA ALA A 545 5.00 -18.02 -9.57
C ALA A 545 4.71 -17.06 -8.38
N ASP A 546 4.77 -15.75 -8.60
CA ASP A 546 4.58 -14.73 -7.57
C ASP A 546 3.27 -14.88 -6.82
N ILE A 547 3.30 -14.68 -5.51
CA ILE A 547 2.09 -14.56 -4.70
C ILE A 547 1.73 -13.08 -4.63
N ARG A 548 0.74 -12.67 -5.42
CA ARG A 548 0.29 -11.27 -5.52
C ARG A 548 -1.17 -11.10 -5.11
N SER A 549 -1.62 -11.89 -4.17
CA SER A 549 -2.92 -11.75 -3.52
C SER A 549 -2.77 -11.69 -2.02
N THR A 550 -3.66 -10.98 -1.37
CA THR A 550 -3.73 -10.95 0.10
C THR A 550 -4.22 -12.30 0.63
N VAL A 551 -3.69 -12.71 1.79
CA VAL A 551 -4.17 -13.92 2.46
C VAL A 551 -5.49 -13.65 3.16
N VAL A 552 -6.51 -14.46 2.86
CA VAL A 552 -7.86 -14.36 3.40
C VAL A 552 -8.10 -15.49 4.40
N TYR A 553 -8.72 -15.18 5.53
CA TYR A 553 -9.21 -16.18 6.48
C TYR A 553 -10.72 -16.36 6.35
N ASP A 554 -11.17 -17.61 6.32
CA ASP A 554 -12.59 -17.97 6.40
C ASP A 554 -12.86 -18.79 7.67
N ALA A 555 -13.63 -18.21 8.58
CA ALA A 555 -13.96 -18.86 9.85
C ALA A 555 -14.85 -20.11 9.68
N GLY A 556 -15.63 -20.18 8.59
CA GLY A 556 -16.50 -21.31 8.31
C GLY A 556 -15.75 -22.60 7.99
N THR A 557 -14.55 -22.47 7.42
CA THR A 557 -13.66 -23.60 7.07
C THR A 557 -12.42 -23.69 7.94
N ASP A 558 -12.20 -22.68 8.80
CA ASP A 558 -10.98 -22.51 9.60
C ASP A 558 -9.71 -22.63 8.75
N ALA A 559 -9.68 -21.91 7.62
CA ALA A 559 -8.60 -22.02 6.63
C ALA A 559 -8.26 -20.66 6.01
N TYR A 560 -7.06 -20.59 5.48
CA TYR A 560 -6.49 -19.42 4.79
C TYR A 560 -6.41 -19.69 3.30
N TYR A 561 -6.73 -18.67 2.51
CA TYR A 561 -6.84 -18.77 1.06
C TYR A 561 -6.09 -17.64 0.37
N PHE A 562 -5.42 -17.96 -0.75
CA PHE A 562 -4.73 -16.99 -1.59
C PHE A 562 -4.56 -17.52 -3.01
N THR A 563 -4.10 -16.68 -3.93
CA THR A 563 -3.82 -17.05 -5.32
C THR A 563 -2.40 -16.70 -5.70
N SER A 564 -1.90 -17.26 -6.79
CA SER A 564 -0.64 -16.88 -7.39
C SER A 564 -0.79 -16.36 -8.82
N LYS A 565 0.16 -15.54 -9.24
CA LYS A 565 0.30 -15.04 -10.60
C LYS A 565 0.45 -16.17 -11.64
N GLY A 566 0.87 -17.37 -11.22
CA GLY A 566 0.85 -18.59 -12.02
C GLY A 566 -0.53 -19.25 -12.17
N GLY A 567 -1.61 -18.62 -11.72
CA GLY A 567 -2.97 -19.13 -11.87
C GLY A 567 -3.27 -20.34 -11.00
N THR A 568 -2.87 -20.29 -9.75
CA THR A 568 -3.17 -21.34 -8.77
C THR A 568 -3.88 -20.72 -7.56
N PHE A 569 -4.95 -21.38 -7.13
CA PHE A 569 -5.65 -21.12 -5.87
C PHE A 569 -5.13 -22.06 -4.79
N TYR A 570 -4.80 -21.53 -3.63
CA TYR A 570 -4.23 -22.28 -2.52
C TYR A 570 -5.09 -22.20 -1.27
N SER A 571 -5.02 -23.23 -0.47
CA SER A 571 -5.58 -23.28 0.87
C SER A 571 -4.61 -23.93 1.86
N VAL A 572 -4.60 -23.41 3.08
CA VAL A 572 -3.77 -23.89 4.17
C VAL A 572 -4.46 -23.63 5.50
N GLN A 573 -4.16 -24.44 6.51
CA GLN A 573 -4.52 -24.20 7.92
C GLN A 573 -3.28 -23.99 8.77
N VAL A 574 -3.43 -23.31 9.90
CA VAL A 574 -2.39 -23.10 10.89
C VAL A 574 -2.76 -23.86 12.16
N THR A 575 -1.84 -24.65 12.68
CA THR A 575 -2.04 -25.41 13.93
C THR A 575 -1.75 -24.56 15.16
N GLY A 576 -2.17 -24.99 16.35
CA GLY A 576 -1.92 -24.28 17.60
C GLY A 576 -0.43 -24.15 17.96
N ASP A 577 0.45 -25.01 17.43
CA ASP A 577 1.90 -24.93 17.53
C ASP A 577 2.53 -24.13 16.38
N ARG A 578 1.72 -23.36 15.64
CA ARG A 578 2.14 -22.44 14.57
C ARG A 578 2.87 -23.16 13.43
N LYS A 579 2.25 -24.21 12.90
CA LYS A 579 2.70 -24.94 11.71
C LYS A 579 1.64 -24.95 10.63
N LEU A 580 2.10 -24.88 9.38
CA LEU A 580 1.24 -24.92 8.20
C LEU A 580 0.83 -26.35 7.88
N THR A 581 -0.48 -26.62 7.86
CA THR A 581 -1.05 -27.95 7.64
C THR A 581 -2.19 -27.93 6.62
N ASN A 582 -2.73 -29.10 6.26
CA ASN A 582 -3.85 -29.26 5.32
C ASN A 582 -3.69 -28.47 4.02
N LYS A 583 -2.48 -28.44 3.48
CA LYS A 583 -2.11 -27.73 2.26
C LYS A 583 -2.75 -28.39 1.03
N TRP A 584 -3.47 -27.62 0.21
CA TRP A 584 -3.98 -28.08 -1.07
C TRP A 584 -4.10 -26.91 -2.05
N SER A 585 -4.25 -27.22 -3.35
CA SER A 585 -4.36 -26.19 -4.40
C SER A 585 -5.25 -26.64 -5.55
N VAL A 586 -5.76 -25.66 -6.31
CA VAL A 586 -6.53 -25.87 -7.55
C VAL A 586 -5.91 -25.04 -8.66
N ASN A 587 -5.61 -25.68 -9.78
CA ASN A 587 -5.17 -25.00 -10.99
C ASN A 587 -6.33 -24.25 -11.65
N LEU A 588 -6.18 -22.96 -11.91
CA LEU A 588 -7.23 -22.09 -12.46
C LEU A 588 -7.23 -22.09 -14.01
N ALA A 589 -6.35 -22.83 -14.68
CA ALA A 589 -6.29 -22.91 -16.15
C ALA A 589 -7.66 -23.31 -16.74
N ASN A 590 -8.07 -22.61 -17.80
CA ASN A 590 -9.37 -22.80 -18.45
C ASN A 590 -9.31 -23.49 -19.82
N GLY A 591 -8.11 -23.98 -20.23
CA GLY A 591 -7.89 -24.60 -21.54
C GLY A 591 -7.77 -23.63 -22.73
N VAL A 592 -7.90 -22.31 -22.50
CA VAL A 592 -7.55 -21.27 -23.47
C VAL A 592 -6.03 -21.09 -23.43
N GLY A 593 -5.37 -21.10 -24.58
CA GLY A 593 -3.90 -21.02 -24.67
C GLY A 593 -3.33 -19.81 -23.93
N GLY A 594 -2.22 -19.99 -23.24
CA GLY A 594 -1.55 -18.99 -22.41
C GLY A 594 -1.39 -19.44 -20.96
N VAL A 595 -0.61 -18.69 -20.18
CA VAL A 595 -0.48 -18.94 -18.74
C VAL A 595 -1.66 -18.29 -18.03
N PRO A 596 -2.52 -19.04 -17.32
CA PRO A 596 -3.55 -18.43 -16.50
C PRO A 596 -2.86 -17.60 -15.40
N MET A 597 -3.44 -16.46 -15.07
CA MET A 597 -2.88 -15.58 -14.07
C MET A 597 -3.97 -15.14 -13.10
N SER A 598 -3.65 -15.08 -11.80
CA SER A 598 -4.51 -14.44 -10.81
C SER A 598 -3.69 -13.61 -9.83
N THR A 599 -4.08 -12.35 -9.68
CA THR A 599 -3.65 -11.46 -8.61
C THR A 599 -4.84 -11.07 -7.72
N SER A 600 -6.01 -11.64 -8.01
CA SER A 600 -7.25 -11.40 -7.26
C SER A 600 -7.18 -12.06 -5.89
N THR A 601 -7.37 -11.28 -4.85
CA THR A 601 -7.61 -11.81 -3.50
C THR A 601 -8.96 -12.52 -3.49
N PRO A 602 -9.03 -13.80 -3.10
CA PRO A 602 -10.29 -14.53 -3.08
C PRO A 602 -11.33 -13.89 -2.16
N VAL A 603 -12.60 -14.00 -2.50
CA VAL A 603 -13.70 -13.85 -1.55
C VAL A 603 -14.20 -15.23 -1.20
N VAL A 604 -14.27 -15.57 0.07
CA VAL A 604 -14.68 -16.90 0.53
C VAL A 604 -15.93 -16.78 1.40
N TYR A 605 -16.97 -17.49 1.02
CA TYR A 605 -18.22 -17.47 1.77
C TYR A 605 -18.97 -18.80 1.59
N ASN A 606 -19.45 -19.38 2.69
CA ASN A 606 -20.29 -20.58 2.72
C ASN A 606 -19.76 -21.74 1.84
N GLY A 607 -18.44 -22.03 1.95
CA GLY A 607 -17.76 -23.09 1.21
C GLY A 607 -17.53 -22.82 -0.27
N ARG A 608 -17.68 -21.57 -0.71
CA ARG A 608 -17.43 -21.11 -2.08
C ARG A 608 -16.33 -20.04 -2.07
N ALA A 609 -15.44 -20.07 -3.07
CA ALA A 609 -14.44 -19.02 -3.28
C ALA A 609 -14.60 -18.42 -4.68
N TYR A 610 -14.55 -17.09 -4.78
CA TYR A 610 -14.74 -16.31 -6.00
C TYR A 610 -13.45 -15.60 -6.36
N ILE A 611 -12.96 -15.81 -7.59
CA ILE A 611 -11.62 -15.41 -8.02
C ILE A 611 -11.66 -14.85 -9.42
N GLY A 612 -11.02 -13.69 -9.63
CA GLY A 612 -10.76 -13.15 -10.97
C GLY A 612 -9.56 -13.84 -11.62
N VAL A 613 -9.69 -14.30 -12.85
CA VAL A 613 -8.65 -15.05 -13.58
C VAL A 613 -8.43 -14.46 -14.97
N SER A 614 -7.17 -14.21 -15.32
CA SER A 614 -6.76 -13.86 -16.69
C SER A 614 -6.77 -15.10 -17.58
N GLY A 615 -7.13 -14.91 -18.83
CA GLY A 615 -6.90 -15.90 -19.90
C GLY A 615 -5.62 -15.62 -20.70
N ALA A 616 -5.64 -15.97 -21.96
CA ALA A 616 -4.54 -15.70 -22.88
C ALA A 616 -4.50 -14.21 -23.26
N GLY A 617 -3.41 -13.52 -22.92
CA GLY A 617 -3.24 -12.10 -23.26
C GLY A 617 -4.03 -11.17 -22.35
N GLN A 618 -3.40 -10.72 -21.29
CA GLN A 618 -3.98 -9.93 -20.18
C GLN A 618 -4.85 -8.74 -20.61
N PHE A 619 -4.49 -8.04 -21.68
CA PHE A 619 -5.20 -6.87 -22.20
C PHE A 619 -5.93 -7.14 -23.53
N THR A 620 -6.12 -8.42 -23.90
CA THR A 620 -6.88 -8.79 -25.12
C THR A 620 -8.32 -9.10 -24.72
N PRO A 621 -9.31 -8.37 -25.26
CA PRO A 621 -10.72 -8.60 -24.88
C PRO A 621 -11.17 -10.02 -25.18
N TYR A 622 -11.96 -10.58 -24.30
CA TYR A 622 -12.59 -11.92 -24.45
C TYR A 622 -11.58 -13.06 -24.73
N SER A 623 -10.38 -12.97 -24.17
CA SER A 623 -9.33 -13.99 -24.35
C SER A 623 -9.33 -15.06 -23.26
N GLY A 624 -10.52 -15.40 -22.71
CA GLY A 624 -10.67 -16.40 -21.66
C GLY A 624 -10.61 -15.83 -20.24
N HIS A 625 -10.69 -14.49 -20.11
CA HIS A 625 -10.86 -13.86 -18.80
C HIS A 625 -12.18 -14.30 -18.17
N ASN A 626 -12.16 -14.55 -16.87
CA ASN A 626 -13.35 -15.08 -16.20
C ASN A 626 -13.33 -14.83 -14.70
N ILE A 627 -14.50 -14.91 -14.10
CA ILE A 627 -14.67 -15.13 -12.68
C ILE A 627 -14.81 -16.64 -12.47
N THR A 628 -13.88 -17.22 -11.73
CA THR A 628 -13.91 -18.65 -11.36
C THR A 628 -14.52 -18.82 -9.98
N VAL A 629 -15.44 -19.75 -9.86
CA VAL A 629 -16.05 -20.15 -8.60
C VAL A 629 -15.52 -21.52 -8.19
N ILE A 630 -14.93 -21.60 -7.00
CA ILE A 630 -14.38 -22.82 -6.41
C ILE A 630 -15.38 -23.39 -5.40
N ASP A 631 -15.65 -24.69 -5.48
CA ASP A 631 -16.24 -25.46 -4.40
C ASP A 631 -15.08 -25.88 -3.46
N VAL A 632 -14.98 -25.19 -2.32
CA VAL A 632 -13.90 -25.38 -1.35
C VAL A 632 -13.93 -26.77 -0.73
N GLY A 633 -15.12 -27.27 -0.40
CA GLY A 633 -15.29 -28.60 0.18
C GLY A 633 -14.89 -29.72 -0.79
N ALA A 634 -15.26 -29.58 -2.05
CA ALA A 634 -14.90 -30.54 -3.10
C ALA A 634 -13.48 -30.29 -3.67
N ARG A 635 -12.82 -29.19 -3.32
CA ARG A 635 -11.48 -28.76 -3.78
C ARG A 635 -11.38 -28.71 -5.30
N ARG A 636 -12.39 -28.16 -5.96
CA ARG A 636 -12.48 -28.10 -7.42
C ARG A 636 -13.23 -26.87 -7.90
N ILE A 637 -13.04 -26.55 -9.16
CA ILE A 637 -13.80 -25.51 -9.84
C ILE A 637 -15.26 -25.97 -9.95
N ALA A 638 -16.20 -25.19 -9.46
CA ALA A 638 -17.63 -25.40 -9.61
C ALA A 638 -18.10 -24.95 -10.99
N TYR A 639 -17.77 -23.72 -11.38
CA TYR A 639 -18.01 -23.19 -12.73
C TYR A 639 -17.17 -21.92 -12.95
N ARG A 640 -17.23 -21.41 -14.17
CA ARG A 640 -16.66 -20.12 -14.59
C ARG A 640 -17.70 -19.31 -15.34
N VAL A 641 -17.57 -17.98 -15.27
CA VAL A 641 -18.30 -17.07 -16.15
C VAL A 641 -17.32 -16.12 -16.84
N GLU A 642 -17.44 -16.00 -18.14
CA GLU A 642 -16.53 -15.16 -18.94
C GLU A 642 -16.74 -13.68 -18.63
N THR A 643 -15.69 -12.89 -18.75
CA THR A 643 -15.68 -11.43 -18.68
C THR A 643 -14.98 -10.83 -19.89
N GLN A 644 -15.23 -9.57 -20.20
CA GLN A 644 -14.59 -8.91 -21.33
C GLN A 644 -13.09 -8.74 -21.07
N GLY A 645 -12.72 -8.22 -19.92
CA GLY A 645 -11.37 -8.02 -19.48
C GLY A 645 -11.01 -8.91 -18.28
N TYR A 646 -9.77 -8.88 -17.88
CA TYR A 646 -9.28 -9.58 -16.69
C TYR A 646 -9.86 -8.98 -15.41
N PRO A 647 -10.63 -9.71 -14.58
CA PRO A 647 -11.03 -9.25 -13.26
C PRO A 647 -9.82 -9.31 -12.31
N GLN A 648 -8.94 -8.32 -12.42
CA GLN A 648 -7.60 -8.35 -11.81
C GLN A 648 -7.63 -8.13 -10.30
N THR A 649 -8.63 -7.40 -9.82
CA THR A 649 -8.76 -7.04 -8.42
C THR A 649 -9.72 -7.97 -7.67
N SER A 650 -9.95 -7.67 -6.41
CA SER A 650 -10.70 -8.54 -5.51
C SER A 650 -12.18 -8.19 -5.52
N GLY A 651 -13.04 -9.17 -5.50
CA GLY A 651 -14.50 -8.99 -5.49
C GLY A 651 -15.02 -8.48 -4.14
N LEU A 652 -16.23 -7.89 -4.15
CA LEU A 652 -17.05 -7.58 -2.98
C LEU A 652 -18.29 -8.48 -3.00
N LEU A 653 -18.55 -9.19 -1.92
CA LEU A 653 -19.72 -10.07 -1.80
C LEU A 653 -20.74 -9.47 -0.84
N THR A 654 -22.01 -9.44 -1.27
CA THR A 654 -23.12 -9.16 -0.34
C THR A 654 -23.98 -10.37 -0.06
N THR A 655 -24.29 -10.55 1.21
CA THR A 655 -25.22 -11.58 1.73
C THR A 655 -26.64 -11.08 1.94
N ALA A 656 -26.89 -9.77 1.71
CA ALA A 656 -28.16 -9.12 1.99
C ALA A 656 -29.39 -9.82 1.39
N TYR A 657 -29.21 -10.51 0.26
CA TYR A 657 -30.26 -11.19 -0.48
C TYR A 657 -30.40 -12.67 -0.14
N GLU A 658 -29.50 -13.23 0.69
CA GLU A 658 -29.43 -14.68 0.93
C GLU A 658 -30.69 -15.21 1.65
N GLN A 659 -31.15 -14.46 2.63
CA GLN A 659 -32.34 -14.88 3.40
C GLN A 659 -33.59 -14.95 2.52
N GLU A 660 -33.79 -14.05 1.59
CA GLU A 660 -34.96 -13.96 0.74
C GLU A 660 -34.86 -14.86 -0.50
N SER A 661 -33.72 -14.86 -1.19
CA SER A 661 -33.55 -15.52 -2.49
C SER A 661 -32.69 -16.79 -2.45
N GLY A 662 -32.00 -17.04 -1.35
CA GLY A 662 -30.97 -18.08 -1.24
C GLY A 662 -29.70 -17.77 -2.04
N CYS A 663 -29.56 -16.55 -2.54
CA CYS A 663 -28.45 -16.13 -3.39
C CYS A 663 -27.55 -15.06 -2.72
N VAL A 664 -26.29 -15.10 -3.04
CA VAL A 664 -25.33 -14.03 -2.79
C VAL A 664 -24.93 -13.35 -4.11
N TYR A 665 -24.48 -12.10 -4.03
CA TYR A 665 -24.01 -11.38 -5.20
C TYR A 665 -22.58 -10.94 -5.00
N VAL A 666 -21.74 -11.12 -6.04
CA VAL A 666 -20.29 -10.80 -6.00
C VAL A 666 -19.94 -9.84 -7.11
N TYR A 667 -19.33 -8.74 -6.76
CA TYR A 667 -19.02 -7.61 -7.64
C TYR A 667 -17.55 -7.59 -7.99
N PHE A 668 -17.21 -7.45 -9.27
CA PHE A 668 -15.86 -7.37 -9.81
C PHE A 668 -15.77 -6.28 -10.88
N PHE A 669 -14.58 -5.71 -11.07
CA PHE A 669 -14.28 -4.85 -12.22
C PHE A 669 -13.52 -5.59 -13.30
N ASP A 670 -13.85 -5.32 -14.56
CA ASP A 670 -13.05 -5.70 -15.73
C ASP A 670 -11.87 -4.73 -15.86
N ASN A 671 -10.63 -5.21 -15.82
CA ASN A 671 -9.47 -4.39 -16.21
C ASN A 671 -9.38 -4.29 -17.74
N MET A 672 -10.22 -3.47 -18.34
CA MET A 672 -10.39 -3.22 -19.76
C MET A 672 -10.95 -1.83 -19.99
N THR A 673 -10.97 -1.34 -21.22
CA THR A 673 -11.64 -0.10 -21.59
C THR A 673 -12.95 -0.42 -22.35
N PRO A 674 -14.13 -0.03 -21.82
CA PRO A 674 -14.40 0.50 -20.45
C PRO A 674 -14.28 -0.58 -19.37
N GLY A 675 -13.76 -0.19 -18.19
CA GLY A 675 -13.74 -1.02 -16.99
C GLY A 675 -15.13 -1.16 -16.39
N LYS A 676 -15.81 -2.26 -16.65
CA LYS A 676 -17.20 -2.48 -16.22
C LYS A 676 -17.27 -3.04 -14.81
N LEU A 677 -18.24 -2.57 -14.03
CA LEU A 677 -18.64 -3.25 -12.82
C LEU A 677 -19.51 -4.45 -13.18
N ARG A 678 -19.02 -5.65 -12.88
CA ARG A 678 -19.71 -6.93 -13.11
C ARG A 678 -20.30 -7.45 -11.83
N VAL A 679 -21.44 -8.13 -11.95
CA VAL A 679 -22.06 -8.83 -10.83
C VAL A 679 -22.28 -10.29 -11.19
N LEU A 680 -21.87 -11.16 -10.27
CA LEU A 680 -22.14 -12.60 -10.29
C LEU A 680 -23.18 -12.92 -9.24
N ARG A 681 -24.25 -13.65 -9.61
CA ARG A 681 -25.18 -14.26 -8.67
C ARG A 681 -24.83 -15.71 -8.44
N ASP A 682 -24.70 -16.13 -7.19
CA ASP A 682 -24.39 -17.51 -6.84
C ASP A 682 -25.23 -18.02 -5.65
N ARG A 683 -25.37 -19.33 -5.54
CA ARG A 683 -26.01 -20.03 -4.45
C ARG A 683 -25.36 -21.38 -4.18
N ALA A 684 -25.63 -21.93 -3.03
CA ALA A 684 -25.14 -23.26 -2.65
C ALA A 684 -25.47 -24.31 -3.72
N GLY A 685 -24.46 -25.11 -4.13
CA GLY A 685 -24.61 -26.19 -5.11
C GLY A 685 -24.74 -25.75 -6.58
N GLN A 686 -24.65 -24.46 -6.90
CA GLN A 686 -24.70 -23.97 -8.28
C GLN A 686 -23.48 -24.45 -9.07
N THR A 687 -23.69 -24.93 -10.30
CA THR A 687 -22.65 -25.50 -11.18
C THR A 687 -22.57 -24.81 -12.54
N THR A 688 -23.43 -23.86 -12.81
CA THR A 688 -23.46 -23.05 -14.04
C THR A 688 -23.86 -21.61 -13.71
N PRO A 689 -23.33 -20.62 -14.40
CA PRO A 689 -23.77 -19.23 -14.20
C PRO A 689 -25.20 -19.08 -14.73
N ASP A 690 -26.03 -18.34 -14.01
CA ASP A 690 -27.43 -18.10 -14.37
C ASP A 690 -27.77 -16.59 -14.50
N TYR A 691 -26.89 -15.72 -14.04
CA TYR A 691 -27.04 -14.27 -14.10
C TYR A 691 -25.99 -13.70 -15.05
N VAL A 692 -26.35 -13.59 -16.33
CA VAL A 692 -25.41 -13.31 -17.43
C VAL A 692 -25.98 -12.30 -18.41
N THR A 693 -25.09 -11.67 -19.18
CA THR A 693 -25.45 -10.81 -20.30
C THR A 693 -24.80 -11.34 -21.59
N THR A 694 -25.28 -10.86 -22.75
CA THR A 694 -24.67 -11.18 -24.05
C THR A 694 -23.94 -9.95 -24.56
N GLU A 695 -22.63 -10.06 -24.73
CA GLU A 695 -21.76 -9.00 -25.22
C GLU A 695 -20.82 -9.56 -26.30
N GLY A 696 -20.71 -8.84 -27.45
CA GLY A 696 -19.88 -9.29 -28.56
C GLY A 696 -20.20 -10.72 -29.05
N GLY A 697 -21.44 -11.18 -28.87
CA GLY A 697 -21.87 -12.55 -29.22
C GLY A 697 -21.46 -13.63 -28.21
N ARG A 698 -20.99 -13.25 -27.01
CA ARG A 698 -20.56 -14.13 -25.93
C ARG A 698 -21.44 -13.97 -24.71
N THR A 699 -21.55 -15.02 -23.92
CA THR A 699 -22.21 -15.01 -22.62
C THR A 699 -21.20 -14.63 -21.54
N THR A 700 -21.40 -13.47 -20.93
CA THR A 700 -20.49 -12.90 -19.92
C THR A 700 -21.20 -12.69 -18.59
N ALA A 701 -20.45 -12.47 -17.51
CA ALA A 701 -20.99 -12.00 -16.25
C ALA A 701 -21.79 -10.70 -16.47
N TYR A 702 -22.90 -10.55 -15.74
CA TYR A 702 -23.79 -9.41 -15.91
C TYR A 702 -23.06 -8.07 -15.71
N ALA A 703 -23.20 -7.16 -16.68
CA ALA A 703 -22.65 -5.81 -16.59
C ALA A 703 -23.62 -4.89 -15.83
N LEU A 704 -23.31 -4.62 -14.59
CA LEU A 704 -24.14 -3.76 -13.73
C LEU A 704 -24.00 -2.29 -14.08
N PHE A 705 -22.75 -1.84 -14.28
CA PHE A 705 -22.43 -0.47 -14.65
C PHE A 705 -21.31 -0.44 -15.69
N THR A 706 -21.45 0.42 -16.69
CA THR A 706 -20.47 0.65 -17.73
C THR A 706 -20.11 2.14 -17.78
N PRO A 707 -18.91 2.55 -17.39
CA PRO A 707 -18.46 3.93 -17.53
C PRO A 707 -18.49 4.37 -19.00
N THR A 708 -18.87 5.61 -19.25
CA THR A 708 -18.99 6.20 -20.60
C THR A 708 -18.15 7.47 -20.73
N GLY A 709 -17.96 7.93 -21.97
CA GLY A 709 -17.20 9.15 -22.24
C GLY A 709 -15.74 9.05 -21.76
N ASP A 710 -15.26 10.07 -21.11
CA ASP A 710 -13.91 10.17 -20.55
C ASP A 710 -13.70 9.35 -19.26
N GLN A 711 -14.78 8.85 -18.66
CA GLN A 711 -14.73 7.89 -17.55
C GLN A 711 -14.44 6.46 -18.02
N ALA A 712 -14.54 6.17 -19.33
CA ALA A 712 -14.37 4.84 -19.92
C ALA A 712 -12.90 4.47 -20.01
N GLN A 713 -12.31 4.01 -18.90
CA GLN A 713 -10.91 3.61 -18.80
C GLN A 713 -10.76 2.25 -18.12
N TYR A 714 -9.52 1.73 -18.09
CA TYR A 714 -9.17 0.52 -17.35
C TYR A 714 -9.50 0.66 -15.87
N ALA A 715 -9.96 -0.40 -15.24
CA ALA A 715 -10.31 -0.40 -13.82
C ALA A 715 -9.51 -1.47 -13.04
N ILE A 716 -8.60 -1.00 -12.18
CA ILE A 716 -7.90 -1.81 -11.18
C ILE A 716 -8.30 -1.28 -9.82
N CYS A 717 -9.43 -1.74 -9.30
CA CYS A 717 -9.96 -1.33 -8.01
C CYS A 717 -10.74 -2.48 -7.37
N SER A 718 -10.52 -2.71 -6.08
CA SER A 718 -11.42 -3.53 -5.27
C SER A 718 -12.55 -2.64 -4.77
N PRO A 719 -13.82 -2.91 -5.13
CA PRO A 719 -14.94 -2.06 -4.71
C PRO A 719 -15.14 -2.14 -3.20
N ILE A 720 -15.56 -1.02 -2.61
CA ILE A 720 -16.04 -0.91 -1.23
C ILE A 720 -17.46 -0.37 -1.22
N ALA A 721 -18.19 -0.51 -0.12
CA ALA A 721 -19.56 -0.05 -0.04
C ALA A 721 -19.88 0.58 1.32
N ASP A 722 -20.83 1.54 1.32
CA ASP A 722 -21.42 2.10 2.52
C ASP A 722 -22.73 1.39 2.91
N GLU A 723 -23.30 1.74 4.04
CA GLU A 723 -24.54 1.18 4.57
C GLU A 723 -25.82 1.54 3.77
N TYR A 724 -25.73 2.55 2.90
CA TYR A 724 -26.84 2.99 2.03
C TYR A 724 -26.90 2.22 0.72
N GLY A 725 -25.90 1.39 0.43
CA GLY A 725 -25.80 0.62 -0.82
C GLY A 725 -25.04 1.34 -1.93
N THR A 726 -24.17 2.27 -1.57
CA THR A 726 -23.29 2.96 -2.52
C THR A 726 -21.98 2.23 -2.64
N VAL A 727 -21.55 1.92 -3.87
CA VAL A 727 -20.26 1.33 -4.22
C VAL A 727 -19.30 2.46 -4.61
N TYR A 728 -18.17 2.55 -3.91
CA TYR A 728 -17.11 3.52 -4.23
C TYR A 728 -15.94 2.81 -4.91
N PHE A 729 -15.44 3.44 -5.97
CA PHE A 729 -14.37 2.88 -6.79
C PHE A 729 -13.63 3.96 -7.58
N LYS A 730 -12.51 3.57 -8.16
CA LYS A 730 -11.70 4.41 -9.05
C LYS A 730 -11.32 3.65 -10.31
N ASN A 731 -10.90 4.35 -11.34
CA ASN A 731 -10.31 3.77 -12.54
C ASN A 731 -9.18 4.65 -13.10
N ASP A 732 -8.60 4.27 -14.23
CA ASP A 732 -7.46 4.97 -14.85
C ASP A 732 -7.84 6.32 -15.52
N SER A 733 -9.10 6.76 -15.43
CA SER A 733 -9.48 8.15 -15.74
C SER A 733 -9.07 9.15 -14.66
N ALA A 734 -8.43 8.68 -13.60
CA ALA A 734 -8.12 9.43 -12.38
C ALA A 734 -9.34 9.97 -11.64
N ARG A 735 -10.48 9.32 -11.82
CA ARG A 735 -11.72 9.66 -11.10
C ARG A 735 -12.00 8.67 -9.97
N LEU A 736 -12.39 9.25 -8.85
CA LEU A 736 -13.13 8.58 -7.81
C LEU A 736 -14.63 8.68 -8.13
N MET A 737 -15.38 7.59 -7.98
CA MET A 737 -16.77 7.50 -8.41
C MET A 737 -17.63 6.80 -7.34
N ALA A 738 -18.90 7.21 -7.25
CA ALA A 738 -19.93 6.63 -6.40
C ALA A 738 -21.11 6.14 -7.24
N TYR A 739 -21.38 4.82 -7.17
CA TYR A 739 -22.49 4.18 -7.85
C TYR A 739 -23.36 3.43 -6.84
N GLY A 740 -24.66 3.65 -6.85
CA GLY A 740 -25.55 3.04 -5.86
C GLY A 740 -26.98 2.92 -6.34
N SER A 741 -27.87 2.54 -5.41
CA SER A 741 -29.31 2.40 -5.68
C SER A 741 -29.92 3.73 -6.14
N ALA A 742 -30.77 3.69 -7.14
CA ALA A 742 -31.46 4.88 -7.62
C ALA A 742 -32.24 5.55 -6.47
N ILE A 743 -32.26 6.89 -6.48
CA ILE A 743 -33.10 7.66 -5.54
C ILE A 743 -34.50 7.74 -6.13
N GLU A 744 -35.46 7.16 -5.44
CA GLU A 744 -36.85 7.13 -5.92
C GLU A 744 -37.57 8.46 -5.71
N ARG A 745 -37.36 9.06 -4.54
CA ARG A 745 -38.02 10.33 -4.16
C ARG A 745 -37.32 11.01 -3.00
N LEU A 746 -37.66 12.28 -2.83
CA LEU A 746 -37.34 13.05 -1.62
C LEU A 746 -38.59 13.13 -0.73
N GLU A 747 -38.38 13.17 0.58
CA GLU A 747 -39.40 13.39 1.59
C GLU A 747 -38.97 14.49 2.55
N ILE A 748 -39.84 15.44 2.86
CA ILE A 748 -39.63 16.39 3.96
C ILE A 748 -40.12 15.70 5.23
N THR A 749 -39.17 15.09 5.96
CA THR A 749 -39.47 14.35 7.17
C THR A 749 -39.66 15.24 8.41
N GLN A 750 -39.16 16.47 8.33
CA GLN A 750 -39.44 17.52 9.29
C GLN A 750 -39.61 18.84 8.56
N GLN A 751 -40.71 19.55 8.88
CA GLN A 751 -41.03 20.85 8.30
C GLN A 751 -40.07 21.93 8.84
N PRO A 752 -39.74 22.96 8.06
CA PRO A 752 -39.03 24.12 8.61
C PRO A 752 -39.87 24.80 9.70
N ALA A 753 -39.16 25.51 10.58
CA ALA A 753 -39.80 26.21 11.70
C ALA A 753 -40.76 27.35 11.20
N LYS A 754 -40.48 27.90 10.02
CA LYS A 754 -41.29 28.93 9.40
C LYS A 754 -41.82 28.48 8.04
N THR A 755 -43.14 28.55 7.83
CA THR A 755 -43.82 28.18 6.59
C THR A 755 -44.74 29.29 6.05
N ALA A 756 -44.86 30.39 6.79
CA ALA A 756 -45.60 31.59 6.35
C ALA A 756 -44.65 32.78 6.19
N TYR A 757 -44.68 33.42 5.06
CA TYR A 757 -43.77 34.49 4.65
C TYR A 757 -44.56 35.69 4.08
N ALA A 758 -44.07 36.88 4.34
CA ALA A 758 -44.49 38.06 3.61
C ALA A 758 -43.84 38.04 2.22
N GLU A 759 -44.54 38.73 1.26
CA GLU A 759 -43.99 38.94 -0.07
C GLU A 759 -42.69 39.75 0.03
N GLY A 760 -41.58 39.23 -0.60
CA GLY A 760 -40.26 39.84 -0.54
C GLY A 760 -39.34 39.29 0.56
N GLU A 761 -39.82 38.42 1.46
CA GLU A 761 -38.96 37.67 2.38
C GLU A 761 -38.23 36.53 1.69
N THR A 762 -37.14 36.08 2.25
CA THR A 762 -36.42 34.90 1.78
C THR A 762 -36.80 33.67 2.59
N PHE A 763 -36.78 32.49 1.96
CA PHE A 763 -37.05 31.22 2.63
C PHE A 763 -35.99 30.92 3.71
N ASP A 764 -36.45 30.53 4.89
CA ASP A 764 -35.60 30.08 6.00
C ASP A 764 -35.75 28.54 6.20
N PRO A 765 -34.72 27.76 5.91
CA PRO A 765 -34.76 26.32 6.05
C PRO A 765 -34.57 25.82 7.52
N ALA A 766 -34.41 26.67 8.50
CA ALA A 766 -34.13 26.30 9.87
C ALA A 766 -35.13 25.25 10.41
N GLY A 767 -34.62 24.13 10.87
CA GLY A 767 -35.39 22.98 11.35
C GLY A 767 -35.97 22.06 10.30
N MET A 768 -35.80 22.36 8.99
CA MET A 768 -36.20 21.44 7.91
C MET A 768 -35.27 20.22 7.86
N VAL A 769 -35.84 19.03 7.64
CA VAL A 769 -35.09 17.82 7.32
C VAL A 769 -35.63 17.22 6.03
N VAL A 770 -34.76 17.02 5.06
CA VAL A 770 -35.05 16.37 3.79
C VAL A 770 -34.34 15.05 3.69
N THR A 771 -35.11 14.00 3.43
CA THR A 771 -34.64 12.63 3.36
C THR A 771 -34.79 12.08 1.95
N ALA A 772 -33.70 11.55 1.39
CA ALA A 772 -33.72 10.77 0.17
C ALA A 772 -34.14 9.32 0.48
N VAL A 773 -35.07 8.79 -0.32
CA VAL A 773 -35.52 7.39 -0.25
C VAL A 773 -34.96 6.66 -1.46
N TYR A 774 -34.18 5.61 -1.23
CA TYR A 774 -33.52 4.82 -2.26
C TYR A 774 -34.36 3.62 -2.69
N ALA A 775 -34.12 3.12 -3.90
CA ALA A 775 -34.79 1.93 -4.46
C ALA A 775 -34.61 0.65 -3.64
N ASN A 776 -33.54 0.57 -2.85
CA ASN A 776 -33.31 -0.52 -1.90
C ASN A 776 -34.04 -0.35 -0.56
N GLY A 777 -34.91 0.66 -0.44
CA GLY A 777 -35.66 0.97 0.77
C GLY A 777 -34.89 1.67 1.89
N LYS A 778 -33.61 1.95 1.69
CA LYS A 778 -32.82 2.76 2.63
C LYS A 778 -33.18 4.23 2.53
N THR A 779 -32.94 4.96 3.60
CA THR A 779 -33.18 6.41 3.66
C THR A 779 -31.92 7.11 4.18
N ARG A 780 -31.67 8.33 3.66
CA ARG A 780 -30.51 9.16 4.07
C ARG A 780 -30.95 10.62 4.20
N ASP A 781 -30.51 11.28 5.27
CA ASP A 781 -30.64 12.72 5.41
C ASP A 781 -29.75 13.41 4.38
N VAL A 782 -30.34 14.21 3.51
CA VAL A 782 -29.66 14.97 2.45
C VAL A 782 -29.89 16.47 2.61
N THR A 783 -30.36 16.93 3.75
CA THR A 783 -30.71 18.31 4.05
C THR A 783 -29.62 19.30 3.70
N ALA A 784 -28.35 18.95 3.98
CA ALA A 784 -27.21 19.82 3.69
C ALA A 784 -26.88 19.96 2.20
N TYR A 785 -27.48 19.14 1.34
CA TYR A 785 -27.17 19.04 -0.10
C TYR A 785 -28.32 19.49 -1.00
N VAL A 786 -29.50 19.81 -0.43
CA VAL A 786 -30.63 20.23 -1.23
C VAL A 786 -30.48 21.67 -1.72
N THR A 787 -31.10 21.96 -2.84
CA THR A 787 -31.20 23.30 -3.44
C THR A 787 -32.63 23.75 -3.49
N TYR A 788 -32.82 25.04 -3.32
CA TYR A 788 -34.12 25.71 -3.36
C TYR A 788 -33.94 27.17 -3.78
N LYS A 789 -35.05 27.85 -4.10
CA LYS A 789 -35.05 29.27 -4.44
C LYS A 789 -34.51 30.11 -3.26
N THR A 790 -33.47 30.89 -3.53
CA THR A 790 -32.87 31.83 -2.56
C THR A 790 -33.28 33.28 -2.78
N ASP A 791 -33.93 33.57 -3.92
CA ASP A 791 -34.50 34.87 -4.21
C ASP A 791 -35.70 35.16 -3.31
N PRO A 792 -36.04 36.43 -3.11
CA PRO A 792 -37.25 36.83 -2.38
C PRO A 792 -38.50 36.10 -2.91
N LEU A 793 -39.34 35.67 -1.98
CA LEU A 793 -40.60 34.95 -2.27
C LEU A 793 -41.65 35.88 -2.79
N ASP A 794 -42.52 35.37 -3.69
CA ASP A 794 -43.67 36.05 -4.23
C ASP A 794 -44.93 35.18 -4.12
N GLY A 795 -46.10 35.74 -4.41
CA GLY A 795 -47.38 35.04 -4.27
C GLY A 795 -47.51 33.75 -5.13
N GLY A 796 -46.55 33.48 -6.03
CA GLY A 796 -46.45 32.27 -6.82
C GLY A 796 -45.66 31.16 -6.14
N ASP A 797 -44.98 31.43 -5.04
CA ASP A 797 -44.10 30.47 -4.32
C ASP A 797 -44.85 29.61 -3.28
N GLY A 798 -46.18 29.51 -3.37
CA GLY A 798 -46.97 28.65 -2.46
C GLY A 798 -46.64 27.16 -2.57
N GLU A 799 -46.25 26.70 -3.74
CA GLU A 799 -45.66 25.36 -3.97
C GLU A 799 -44.15 25.50 -4.15
N PHE A 800 -43.42 25.47 -3.03
CA PHE A 800 -41.99 25.69 -3.00
C PHE A 800 -41.22 24.41 -3.26
N ALA A 801 -40.40 24.39 -4.30
CA ALA A 801 -39.64 23.20 -4.71
C ALA A 801 -38.33 23.07 -3.95
N ILE A 802 -38.12 21.93 -3.34
CA ILE A 802 -36.84 21.47 -2.77
C ILE A 802 -36.27 20.41 -3.68
N SER A 803 -35.10 20.63 -4.22
CA SER A 803 -34.42 19.72 -5.16
C SER A 803 -33.15 19.18 -4.58
N PHE A 804 -32.77 17.95 -4.97
CA PHE A 804 -31.49 17.36 -4.67
C PHE A 804 -30.77 17.05 -5.99
N PRO A 805 -29.72 17.80 -6.33
CA PRO A 805 -28.91 17.49 -7.50
C PRO A 805 -28.06 16.23 -7.23
N TYR A 806 -28.23 15.18 -8.02
CA TYR A 806 -27.31 14.07 -8.06
C TYR A 806 -26.88 13.84 -9.50
N VAL A 807 -25.75 13.17 -9.70
CA VAL A 807 -24.84 13.20 -10.82
C VAL A 807 -24.03 14.50 -10.83
N MET A 808 -23.20 14.62 -9.82
CA MET A 808 -22.26 15.74 -9.67
C MET A 808 -20.90 15.34 -10.24
N TYR A 809 -20.34 16.16 -11.12
CA TYR A 809 -19.01 15.98 -11.64
C TYR A 809 -18.10 17.08 -11.10
N HIS A 810 -17.01 16.69 -10.45
CA HIS A 810 -15.99 17.58 -9.92
C HIS A 810 -14.68 17.38 -10.64
N ASN A 811 -13.87 18.43 -10.72
CA ASN A 811 -12.49 18.34 -11.18
C ASN A 811 -11.59 19.07 -10.20
N GLU A 812 -11.08 18.34 -9.22
CA GLU A 812 -10.21 18.88 -8.18
C GLU A 812 -8.83 19.26 -8.72
N GLU A 813 -8.37 18.63 -9.82
CA GLU A 813 -7.08 18.92 -10.42
C GLU A 813 -6.96 20.35 -10.94
N ASN A 814 -8.01 20.87 -11.58
CA ASN A 814 -8.00 22.21 -12.18
C ASN A 814 -9.02 23.17 -11.56
N GLY A 815 -9.77 22.76 -10.54
CA GLY A 815 -10.74 23.58 -9.82
C GLY A 815 -11.97 23.96 -10.64
N THR A 816 -12.26 23.27 -11.74
CA THR A 816 -13.47 23.51 -12.54
C THR A 816 -14.54 22.49 -12.21
N GLU A 817 -15.73 22.96 -11.86
CA GLU A 817 -16.90 22.10 -11.85
C GLU A 817 -17.22 21.66 -13.29
N MET A 818 -17.33 20.35 -13.50
CA MET A 818 -17.73 19.85 -14.81
C MET A 818 -19.25 19.87 -14.90
N THR A 819 -19.80 20.90 -15.53
CA THR A 819 -21.24 21.12 -15.74
C THR A 819 -21.85 20.28 -16.87
N SER A 820 -21.13 19.35 -17.48
CA SER A 820 -21.59 18.54 -18.62
C SER A 820 -21.94 17.09 -18.28
N GLY A 821 -22.48 16.85 -17.09
CA GLY A 821 -23.06 15.56 -16.71
C GLY A 821 -24.57 15.53 -17.02
N VAL A 822 -25.06 14.35 -17.33
CA VAL A 822 -26.52 14.14 -17.53
C VAL A 822 -27.24 14.48 -16.23
N GLU A 823 -28.02 15.55 -16.24
CA GLU A 823 -28.90 15.91 -15.15
C GLU A 823 -30.01 14.88 -14.98
N THR A 824 -29.82 13.87 -14.20
CA THR A 824 -30.90 13.08 -13.68
C THR A 824 -31.28 13.70 -12.33
N MET A 825 -32.21 14.61 -12.35
CA MET A 825 -32.78 15.20 -11.14
C MET A 825 -33.75 14.22 -10.51
N VAL A 826 -33.60 13.97 -9.21
CA VAL A 826 -34.72 13.40 -8.43
C VAL A 826 -35.87 14.37 -8.51
N PRO A 827 -37.13 13.92 -8.73
CA PRO A 827 -38.26 14.82 -8.68
C PRO A 827 -38.22 15.65 -7.40
N ALA A 828 -38.33 16.97 -7.56
CA ALA A 828 -38.35 17.87 -6.42
C ALA A 828 -39.53 17.54 -5.50
N VAL A 829 -39.29 17.63 -4.20
CA VAL A 829 -40.37 17.55 -3.21
C VAL A 829 -40.93 18.96 -3.00
N THR A 830 -42.24 19.07 -2.96
CA THR A 830 -42.93 20.32 -2.75
C THR A 830 -43.14 20.59 -1.26
N LEU A 831 -42.70 21.76 -0.83
CA LEU A 831 -43.02 22.34 0.47
C LEU A 831 -44.14 23.37 0.28
N ASN A 832 -45.25 23.21 0.98
CA ASN A 832 -46.34 24.16 0.93
C ASN A 832 -46.01 25.36 1.84
N LEU A 833 -45.85 26.53 1.22
CA LEU A 833 -45.64 27.81 1.90
C LEU A 833 -46.87 28.67 1.78
N THR A 834 -47.12 29.51 2.76
CA THR A 834 -48.06 30.61 2.65
C THR A 834 -47.25 31.87 2.38
N VAL A 835 -47.33 32.40 1.14
CA VAL A 835 -46.65 33.63 0.75
C VAL A 835 -47.70 34.66 0.37
N GLY A 836 -47.65 35.77 1.00
CA GLY A 836 -48.61 36.87 0.76
C GLY A 836 -48.41 38.00 1.74
N ASP A 837 -49.40 38.91 1.74
CA ASP A 837 -49.33 40.11 2.59
C ASP A 837 -49.31 39.87 4.12
N GLY A 838 -49.04 38.67 4.52
CA GLY A 838 -49.11 38.19 5.90
C GLY A 838 -50.54 37.90 6.31
N LEU A 839 -50.76 37.11 7.33
CA LEU A 839 -52.07 36.90 7.94
C LEU A 839 -52.48 38.22 8.56
N LEU A 840 -53.54 38.83 8.03
CA LEU A 840 -54.03 40.09 8.58
C LEU A 840 -54.29 39.93 10.09
N GLY A 841 -53.62 40.71 10.89
CA GLY A 841 -53.58 40.58 12.34
C GLY A 841 -52.39 39.82 12.95
N ASP A 842 -51.59 39.09 12.13
CA ASP A 842 -50.34 38.47 12.53
C ASP A 842 -49.19 39.48 12.37
N VAL A 843 -49.00 40.26 13.40
CA VAL A 843 -48.10 41.41 13.37
C VAL A 843 -46.63 40.99 13.62
N ASN A 844 -46.44 39.88 14.36
CA ASN A 844 -45.11 39.34 14.72
C ASN A 844 -44.63 38.31 13.71
N GLY A 845 -45.47 37.86 12.73
CA GLY A 845 -45.12 36.93 11.68
C GLY A 845 -44.95 35.46 12.14
N ASP A 846 -45.56 35.06 13.27
CA ASP A 846 -45.46 33.69 13.80
C ASP A 846 -46.54 32.74 13.28
N GLY A 847 -47.39 33.21 12.35
CA GLY A 847 -48.46 32.44 11.73
C GLY A 847 -49.71 32.31 12.59
N LYS A 848 -49.85 33.10 13.66
CA LYS A 848 -51.05 33.18 14.53
C LYS A 848 -51.48 34.60 14.69
N VAL A 849 -52.74 34.75 15.06
CA VAL A 849 -53.24 36.05 15.45
C VAL A 849 -53.66 35.95 16.91
N ASP A 850 -52.87 36.48 17.80
CA ASP A 850 -53.07 36.33 19.24
C ASP A 850 -52.69 37.57 20.03
N GLN A 851 -52.60 37.43 21.34
CA GLN A 851 -52.30 38.54 22.26
C GLN A 851 -50.88 39.13 22.03
N ALA A 852 -49.97 38.39 21.51
CA ALA A 852 -48.59 38.86 21.25
C ALA A 852 -48.59 39.93 20.13
N ASP A 853 -49.40 39.73 19.09
CA ASP A 853 -49.58 40.69 18.00
C ASP A 853 -50.18 42.02 18.47
N ALA A 854 -51.23 41.90 19.26
CA ALA A 854 -51.87 43.09 19.86
C ALA A 854 -50.90 43.85 20.78
N GLN A 855 -50.08 43.14 21.54
CA GLN A 855 -49.04 43.76 22.36
C GLN A 855 -47.98 44.47 21.51
N MET A 856 -47.62 43.92 20.40
CA MET A 856 -46.63 44.51 19.48
C MET A 856 -47.13 45.84 18.88
N ILE A 857 -48.41 45.93 18.52
CA ILE A 857 -49.03 47.19 18.10
C ILE A 857 -49.02 48.23 19.23
N LEU A 858 -49.40 47.82 20.43
CA LEU A 858 -49.41 48.74 21.59
C LEU A 858 -47.98 49.25 21.94
N ASP A 859 -46.98 48.41 21.81
CA ASP A 859 -45.57 48.80 22.01
C ASP A 859 -45.06 49.71 20.90
N TYR A 860 -45.54 49.53 19.66
CA TYR A 860 -45.27 50.40 18.52
C TYR A 860 -45.90 51.78 18.72
N GLU A 861 -47.19 51.87 19.07
CA GLU A 861 -47.88 53.14 19.35
C GLU A 861 -47.23 53.87 20.52
N ALA A 862 -46.82 53.13 21.54
CA ALA A 862 -46.12 53.66 22.71
C ALA A 862 -44.67 54.05 22.42
N LYS A 863 -44.17 53.89 21.21
CA LYS A 863 -42.78 54.14 20.75
C LYS A 863 -41.76 53.37 21.61
N ARG A 864 -42.11 52.13 21.95
CA ARG A 864 -41.22 51.18 22.69
C ARG A 864 -40.54 50.18 21.71
N LEU A 865 -41.02 50.13 20.45
CA LEU A 865 -40.42 49.35 19.34
C LEU A 865 -39.71 50.31 18.43
N ASP A 866 -38.43 49.99 18.10
CA ASP A 866 -37.60 50.68 17.10
C ASP A 866 -37.79 50.16 15.66
N THR A 867 -38.79 49.29 15.42
CA THR A 867 -39.05 48.62 14.13
C THR A 867 -40.35 49.14 13.57
N GLU A 868 -40.36 49.51 12.27
CA GLU A 868 -41.61 49.82 11.55
C GLU A 868 -42.43 48.54 11.36
N LEU A 869 -43.74 48.60 11.73
CA LEU A 869 -44.69 47.53 11.49
C LEU A 869 -45.23 47.56 10.08
N SER A 870 -45.53 46.41 9.50
CA SER A 870 -46.20 46.32 8.19
C SER A 870 -47.62 46.84 8.31
N LEU A 871 -47.95 47.87 7.57
CA LEU A 871 -49.31 48.44 7.50
C LEU A 871 -50.32 47.37 7.06
N LYS A 872 -49.91 46.41 6.20
CA LYS A 872 -50.80 45.40 5.67
C LYS A 872 -51.16 44.31 6.73
N ALA A 873 -50.26 44.02 7.66
CA ALA A 873 -50.50 43.00 8.70
C ALA A 873 -51.16 43.66 9.95
N ALA A 874 -50.80 44.89 10.26
CA ALA A 874 -51.16 45.53 11.52
C ALA A 874 -52.38 46.41 11.45
N ASP A 875 -52.70 47.00 10.29
CA ASP A 875 -53.97 47.84 10.08
C ASP A 875 -55.12 46.87 9.80
N VAL A 876 -55.60 46.22 10.86
CA VAL A 876 -56.76 45.32 10.77
C VAL A 876 -58.07 46.02 10.74
N SER A 877 -58.09 47.31 11.04
CA SER A 877 -59.25 48.20 10.94
C SER A 877 -59.49 48.67 9.49
N GLY A 878 -58.42 48.78 8.66
CA GLY A 878 -58.44 49.26 7.27
C GLY A 878 -58.54 50.77 7.15
N ASP A 879 -58.22 51.54 8.22
CA ASP A 879 -58.26 52.97 8.23
C ASP A 879 -56.96 53.66 7.84
N GLY A 880 -55.86 52.88 7.64
CA GLY A 880 -54.55 53.32 7.21
C GLY A 880 -53.65 53.80 8.32
N VAL A 881 -53.98 53.58 9.57
CA VAL A 881 -53.22 53.98 10.76
C VAL A 881 -53.07 52.77 11.64
N ILE A 882 -51.85 52.49 12.15
CA ILE A 882 -51.62 51.44 13.11
C ILE A 882 -51.62 51.99 14.50
N ASP A 883 -52.71 51.67 15.25
CA ASP A 883 -52.89 52.17 16.63
C ASP A 883 -53.63 51.19 17.55
N SER A 884 -54.00 51.64 18.75
CA SER A 884 -54.64 50.76 19.72
C SER A 884 -56.03 50.22 19.30
N SER A 885 -56.67 50.76 18.27
CA SER A 885 -57.94 50.26 17.71
C SER A 885 -57.69 48.91 16.98
N ASP A 886 -56.54 48.74 16.28
CA ASP A 886 -56.10 47.49 15.68
C ASP A 886 -55.80 46.44 16.73
N ALA A 887 -55.04 46.81 17.78
CA ALA A 887 -54.78 45.91 18.88
C ALA A 887 -56.04 45.35 19.55
N VAL A 888 -57.06 46.18 19.71
CA VAL A 888 -58.38 45.78 20.25
C VAL A 888 -59.06 44.77 19.31
N LEU A 889 -59.04 45.00 18.02
CA LEU A 889 -59.64 44.12 17.01
C LEU A 889 -58.89 42.73 16.99
N ILE A 890 -57.58 42.74 17.07
CA ILE A 890 -56.75 41.50 17.18
C ILE A 890 -57.15 40.73 18.44
N LEU A 891 -57.24 41.36 19.57
CA LEU A 891 -57.70 40.72 20.82
C LEU A 891 -59.14 40.18 20.74
N GLN A 892 -60.02 40.86 20.05
CA GLN A 892 -61.36 40.37 19.80
C GLN A 892 -61.40 39.18 18.87
N TYR A 893 -60.55 39.15 17.87
CA TYR A 893 -60.42 38.04 16.94
C TYR A 893 -59.78 36.82 17.68
N ALA A 894 -58.69 37.00 18.43
CA ALA A 894 -58.06 35.98 19.25
C ALA A 894 -59.02 35.41 20.30
N ALA A 895 -59.88 36.21 20.87
CA ALA A 895 -60.93 35.78 21.82
C ALA A 895 -62.17 35.15 21.13
N GLY A 896 -62.18 35.07 19.76
CA GLY A 896 -63.31 34.53 19.00
C GLY A 896 -64.58 35.35 19.00
N THR A 897 -64.56 36.60 19.49
CA THR A 897 -65.68 37.58 19.51
C THR A 897 -65.80 38.34 18.20
N LEU A 898 -64.73 38.49 17.46
CA LEU A 898 -64.67 38.97 16.08
C LEU A 898 -64.41 37.80 15.16
N LYS A 899 -65.11 37.63 14.08
CA LYS A 899 -64.88 36.51 13.13
C LYS A 899 -64.04 36.88 11.91
N GLU A 900 -64.02 38.16 11.55
CA GLU A 900 -63.32 38.70 10.40
C GLU A 900 -62.95 40.13 10.69
N PHE A 901 -61.77 40.54 10.24
CA PHE A 901 -61.31 41.92 10.42
C PHE A 901 -62.06 42.91 9.49
N PRO A 902 -62.29 44.17 9.88
CA PRO A 902 -62.91 45.18 9.02
C PRO A 902 -62.18 45.46 7.69
N ALA A 903 -60.82 45.35 7.73
CA ALA A 903 -59.97 45.52 6.56
C ALA A 903 -60.12 44.33 5.54
N ALA A 904 -60.63 43.19 5.94
CA ALA A 904 -60.86 42.00 5.10
C ALA A 904 -62.27 42.02 4.45
N ALA A 905 -63.14 42.89 4.89
CA ALA A 905 -64.48 42.97 4.32
C ALA A 905 -64.46 43.56 2.89
N PRO A 906 -65.15 42.95 1.92
CA PRO A 906 -65.22 43.50 0.57
C PRO A 906 -65.79 44.95 0.61
N LYS A 907 -65.04 45.91 0.09
CA LYS A 907 -65.56 47.31 -0.12
C LYS A 907 -66.73 47.24 -1.06
N GLU A 908 -67.99 47.58 -0.59
CA GLU A 908 -69.16 47.80 -1.45
C GLU A 908 -68.77 48.88 -2.44
N THR A 909 -68.64 48.55 -3.70
CA THR A 909 -68.52 49.50 -4.78
C THR A 909 -69.92 50.18 -4.93
N GLU A 910 -70.02 51.49 -4.65
CA GLU A 910 -71.14 52.31 -5.01
C GLU A 910 -71.42 52.24 -6.51
N ASP A 911 -72.62 51.70 -6.83
CA ASP A 911 -73.16 51.50 -8.13
C ASP A 911 -73.53 52.89 -8.71
N SER A 912 -72.80 53.32 -9.78
CA SER A 912 -73.37 54.37 -10.67
C SER A 912 -73.78 53.71 -11.96
N GLY A 913 -75.14 53.55 -12.06
CA GLY A 913 -75.82 52.90 -13.16
C GLY A 913 -75.62 53.56 -14.52
N SER A 914 -75.74 52.79 -15.57
CA SER A 914 -76.50 53.10 -16.81
C SER A 914 -76.61 51.83 -17.67
N THR A 915 -77.86 51.34 -17.76
CA THR A 915 -78.56 50.68 -18.88
C THR A 915 -77.83 50.60 -20.23
N ASP A 916 -77.81 49.42 -20.89
CA ASP A 916 -78.80 48.92 -21.85
C ASP A 916 -78.30 47.72 -22.67
N GLN A 917 -79.17 46.74 -22.68
CA GLN A 917 -79.62 45.86 -23.77
C GLN A 917 -78.72 44.95 -24.63
N ILE A 918 -79.01 43.65 -24.49
CA ILE A 918 -79.56 42.65 -25.48
C ILE A 918 -78.66 42.28 -26.67
N ALA A 919 -78.24 40.94 -26.77
CA ALA A 919 -78.73 39.93 -27.69
C ALA A 919 -77.76 38.70 -27.72
N VAL A 920 -78.26 37.57 -27.35
CA VAL A 920 -78.58 36.29 -28.00
C VAL A 920 -77.63 35.80 -29.15
N GLY A 921 -77.28 34.63 -29.09
CA GLY A 921 -76.89 33.67 -30.16
C GLY A 921 -75.54 33.04 -30.01
N ASP A 922 -75.48 31.89 -29.68
CA ASP A 922 -75.72 30.52 -30.10
C ASP A 922 -74.50 29.83 -30.76
N THR A 923 -74.24 28.68 -30.21
CA THR A 923 -73.66 27.45 -30.79
C THR A 923 -72.32 27.45 -31.42
N GLY A 924 -71.52 26.40 -30.99
CA GLY A 924 -70.74 25.70 -31.91
C GLY A 924 -69.42 25.11 -31.36
N LEU A 925 -69.48 23.99 -30.71
CA LEU A 925 -68.39 23.01 -30.74
C LEU A 925 -68.37 22.31 -32.13
N PRO A 926 -67.32 21.50 -32.54
CA PRO A 926 -66.11 21.08 -31.92
C PRO A 926 -64.93 20.90 -32.94
N LYS A 927 -63.79 20.29 -32.38
CA LYS A 927 -62.73 19.51 -33.07
C LYS A 927 -61.67 20.29 -33.84
N GLU A 928 -60.36 20.02 -33.62
CA GLU A 928 -59.61 18.78 -33.47
C GLU A 928 -58.49 18.95 -32.45
#